data_e0964b5b0120e3c7a43e0ecc39d8fd62
#
_entry.id   e0964b5b0120e3c7a43e0ecc39d8fd62
#
_cell.length_a   1.000
_cell.length_b   1.000
_cell.length_c   1.000
_cell.angle_alpha   90.00
_cell.angle_beta   90.00
_cell.angle_gamma   90.00
#
_symmetry.space_group_name_H-M   'P 1'
#
loop_
_entity.id
_entity.type
_entity.pdbx_description
1 polymer ?
#
loop_
_entity_poly.entity_id
_entity_poly.type
_entity_poly.pdbx_seq_one_letter_code
_entity_poly.pdbx_strand_id
1 'polypeptide(L)'
;LSFYKKKRKISGTMLTKDLLQKEFGKNWQKYYQVGMFKDKGYERKICKSCGRAFWTCNPEREICADSPCVEYGFINNPITKGKWDYVETWKLFEKFFEKNGHTSVPRYPVVDRWRPDLYFTIASIQDFQRVDNGNMNFVYPANPLIVPQVCLRFPDIQNVGITGKHLTSFVMSGQHAFGHPKQKGAYFKDRCLKLNFEFLNGEMGIPAEELVYQEDIWAMPDFSAFGPCMETFSQGLELVNSVFMQFQKEGDWFRDLDMRVIDVGWGHERLVWFSNGTPASYDSLFGPITGKLKKKAGVKVDPTIFDRYSKVAGSLDLGEVKDIAKAKKKVADYVGISQEELRETIEPLQAVYAIADHSRTLLFAMTDGGIPSNVGGGYNLRVVLRRALSFIDKYDLGFDLVEIAKWHADYLKPMFPELQTELDNMAKIVNAEKDKFKETRKKIKASITALVEKDTKFDDALLTQLYESQGITPEEIRKFKPDLEMPSDFYEQLTEKHSSLTEGGEGGKMIANVCATEKLCYLDEFQFDATILKIMDDNLVLDRTAFYATSGGQEHDTGTLDGIKVSDVFKQGEVILHRVEESSKFKVGQKVHGVVDRARRKQLAQNHSAVHLVNGAAREILGNHVWQAGSEVRVDKARLDITHYSAITKEQLKKIEDLVNEKIRRGIPIEKPVVERGRAEQEYGFRVYQGGAIPQKDLRIIKMGDFDVEACGGTHCNNTREIDQVKILRATKIQDGVVRLEFVAGDKANAAKEATKELHEKTLKPLSGLVCEAVLTGYSEEDMNKAAEVFSVPLVQLPITLERFIGEWGDYGDKIKAFGGEALESRVFDADRLSKVAETIFSEWKKRQKLLKDLISKRVQEEMKQLPADQPKMRGIFFGMRMKDLESDSKTPLEKTLEKVKKIAG
;
A
#
# COMPACT_ATOMS: atom_id res chain seq x y z
N LEU A 1 34.61 -8.39 -39.13
CA LEU A 1 35.09 -7.61 -37.98
C LEU A 1 35.83 -6.32 -38.47
N SER A 2 35.20 -5.43 -39.25
CA SER A 2 35.84 -4.15 -39.64
C SER A 2 34.87 -3.15 -40.30
N PHE A 3 33.62 -3.03 -39.89
CA PHE A 3 32.71 -2.04 -40.52
C PHE A 3 31.81 -1.28 -39.55
N TYR A 4 32.11 -1.18 -38.23
CA TYR A 4 31.27 -0.37 -37.33
C TYR A 4 32.12 0.50 -36.37
N LYS A 5 32.96 1.40 -36.94
CA LYS A 5 33.55 2.51 -36.18
C LYS A 5 33.50 3.80 -37.00
N LYS A 6 32.28 4.33 -37.15
CA LYS A 6 32.10 5.76 -37.42
C LYS A 6 31.25 6.34 -36.30
N LYS A 7 31.91 6.66 -35.15
CA LYS A 7 31.36 7.55 -34.12
C LYS A 7 31.13 8.94 -34.76
N ARG A 8 29.88 9.29 -35.04
CA ARG A 8 29.50 10.69 -35.19
C ARG A 8 29.36 11.27 -33.77
N LYS A 9 30.36 12.02 -33.33
CA LYS A 9 30.24 12.91 -32.19
C LYS A 9 29.28 14.03 -32.55
N ILE A 10 28.06 13.99 -32.02
CA ILE A 10 27.22 15.17 -31.84
C ILE A 10 27.56 15.64 -30.44
N SER A 11 28.35 16.71 -30.33
CA SER A 11 28.82 17.24 -29.07
C SER A 11 27.68 17.83 -28.28
N GLY A 12 27.43 17.32 -27.05
CA GLY A 12 26.70 18.01 -26.00
C GLY A 12 25.18 17.93 -26.01
N THR A 13 24.54 17.06 -26.80
CA THR A 13 23.07 16.95 -26.80
C THR A 13 22.65 15.68 -26.05
N MET A 14 21.92 15.86 -24.94
CA MET A 14 21.33 14.76 -24.17
C MET A 14 20.36 13.95 -25.05
N LEU A 15 20.37 12.63 -24.95
CA LEU A 15 19.45 11.75 -25.68
C LEU A 15 18.00 12.09 -25.29
N THR A 16 17.16 12.41 -26.28
CA THR A 16 15.74 12.74 -26.10
C THR A 16 14.87 11.96 -27.08
N LYS A 17 13.57 11.81 -26.76
CA LYS A 17 12.60 11.14 -27.65
C LYS A 17 12.55 11.85 -29.03
N ASP A 18 12.55 13.17 -29.06
CA ASP A 18 12.52 13.97 -30.30
C ASP A 18 13.74 13.73 -31.19
N LEU A 19 14.92 13.59 -30.59
CA LEU A 19 16.15 13.28 -31.32
C LEU A 19 16.05 11.89 -31.97
N LEU A 20 15.55 10.91 -31.21
CA LEU A 20 15.34 9.55 -31.70
C LEU A 20 14.28 9.51 -32.81
N GLN A 21 13.17 10.27 -32.71
CA GLN A 21 12.14 10.36 -33.74
C GLN A 21 12.73 10.88 -35.05
N LYS A 22 13.57 11.91 -35.00
CA LYS A 22 14.27 12.43 -36.18
C LYS A 22 15.23 11.40 -36.77
N GLU A 23 16.01 10.70 -35.96
CA GLU A 23 16.96 9.68 -36.40
C GLU A 23 16.25 8.48 -37.03
N PHE A 24 15.20 7.97 -36.38
CA PHE A 24 14.46 6.79 -36.84
C PHE A 24 13.59 7.13 -38.06
N GLY A 25 12.96 8.31 -38.09
CA GLY A 25 12.20 8.78 -39.25
C GLY A 25 13.07 9.01 -40.48
N LYS A 26 14.32 9.47 -40.31
CA LYS A 26 15.28 9.62 -41.40
C LYS A 26 15.73 8.27 -41.98
N ASN A 27 15.84 7.27 -41.14
CA ASN A 27 16.28 5.92 -41.47
C ASN A 27 15.12 4.91 -41.37
N TRP A 28 13.90 5.32 -41.74
CA TRP A 28 12.67 4.56 -41.54
C TRP A 28 12.70 3.16 -42.19
N GLN A 29 13.39 2.96 -43.30
CA GLN A 29 13.53 1.64 -43.92
C GLN A 29 14.17 0.62 -42.96
N LYS A 30 15.12 1.07 -42.12
CA LYS A 30 15.81 0.22 -41.17
C LYS A 30 14.95 -0.06 -39.93
N TYR A 31 14.19 0.95 -39.49
CA TYR A 31 13.53 0.89 -38.17
C TYR A 31 12.06 0.46 -38.26
N TYR A 32 11.33 0.88 -39.29
CA TYR A 32 9.88 0.69 -39.38
C TYR A 32 9.43 -0.20 -40.53
N GLN A 33 10.19 -0.30 -41.60
CA GLN A 33 9.78 -1.13 -42.75
C GLN A 33 9.91 -2.61 -42.45
N VAL A 34 8.82 -3.37 -42.73
CA VAL A 34 8.74 -4.82 -42.56
C VAL A 34 8.24 -5.48 -43.86
N GLY A 35 8.49 -6.81 -43.99
CA GLY A 35 8.08 -7.58 -45.17
C GLY A 35 6.56 -7.57 -45.36
N MET A 36 5.80 -7.66 -44.26
CA MET A 36 4.34 -7.63 -44.28
C MET A 36 3.79 -6.40 -45.02
N PHE A 37 4.37 -5.21 -44.81
CA PHE A 37 3.93 -4.00 -45.51
C PHE A 37 4.09 -4.11 -47.05
N LYS A 38 5.19 -4.68 -47.49
CA LYS A 38 5.40 -4.93 -48.94
C LYS A 38 4.43 -5.95 -49.48
N ASP A 39 4.24 -7.07 -48.76
CA ASP A 39 3.37 -8.16 -49.19
C ASP A 39 1.90 -7.76 -49.28
N LYS A 40 1.47 -6.80 -48.45
CA LYS A 40 0.10 -6.30 -48.36
C LYS A 40 -0.14 -4.96 -49.05
N GLY A 41 0.87 -4.42 -49.74
CA GLY A 41 0.75 -3.16 -50.52
C GLY A 41 0.65 -1.91 -49.65
N TYR A 42 1.22 -1.93 -48.44
CA TYR A 42 1.26 -0.73 -47.59
C TYR A 42 2.39 0.21 -48.04
N GLU A 43 2.02 1.47 -48.23
CA GLU A 43 2.92 2.57 -48.53
C GLU A 43 3.06 3.53 -47.35
N ARG A 44 4.26 4.08 -47.19
CA ARG A 44 4.55 5.11 -46.18
C ARG A 44 4.13 6.49 -46.69
N LYS A 45 3.32 7.20 -45.89
CA LYS A 45 2.86 8.56 -46.15
C LYS A 45 3.08 9.48 -44.95
N ILE A 46 2.98 10.78 -45.17
CA ILE A 46 3.00 11.80 -44.11
C ILE A 46 1.59 12.40 -43.99
N CYS A 47 1.05 12.38 -42.79
CA CYS A 47 -0.29 12.91 -42.52
C CYS A 47 -0.36 14.42 -42.82
N LYS A 48 -1.29 14.83 -43.65
CA LYS A 48 -1.48 16.26 -44.01
C LYS A 48 -2.03 17.10 -42.84
N SER A 49 -2.65 16.45 -41.82
CA SER A 49 -3.19 17.12 -40.66
C SER A 49 -2.15 17.30 -39.54
N CYS A 50 -1.53 16.19 -39.06
CA CYS A 50 -0.63 16.22 -37.90
C CYS A 50 0.87 16.09 -38.22
N GLY A 51 1.23 15.80 -39.48
CA GLY A 51 2.63 15.67 -39.91
C GLY A 51 3.32 14.35 -39.52
N ARG A 52 2.66 13.43 -38.82
CA ARG A 52 3.23 12.13 -38.44
C ARG A 52 3.31 11.18 -39.63
N ALA A 53 4.29 10.30 -39.63
CA ALA A 53 4.45 9.27 -40.65
C ALA A 53 3.54 8.08 -40.35
N PHE A 54 2.87 7.56 -41.35
CA PHE A 54 1.99 6.41 -41.26
C PHE A 54 2.05 5.53 -42.51
N TRP A 55 1.57 4.28 -42.34
CA TRP A 55 1.53 3.30 -43.44
C TRP A 55 0.08 2.92 -43.72
N THR A 56 -0.29 2.86 -45.00
CA THR A 56 -1.64 2.51 -45.47
C THR A 56 -1.57 1.76 -46.77
N CYS A 57 -2.48 0.82 -47.01
CA CYS A 57 -2.68 0.18 -48.32
C CYS A 57 -3.78 0.88 -49.11
N ASN A 58 -4.41 1.93 -48.59
CA ASN A 58 -5.33 2.78 -49.32
C ASN A 58 -4.54 3.92 -49.98
N PRO A 59 -4.41 3.92 -51.35
CA PRO A 59 -3.64 4.92 -52.05
C PRO A 59 -4.20 6.34 -51.94
N GLU A 60 -5.50 6.50 -51.66
CA GLU A 60 -6.19 7.78 -51.56
C GLU A 60 -6.13 8.39 -50.17
N ARG A 61 -5.69 7.63 -49.17
CA ARG A 61 -5.61 8.10 -47.77
C ARG A 61 -4.46 9.11 -47.61
N GLU A 62 -4.81 10.34 -47.22
CA GLU A 62 -3.85 11.44 -47.04
C GLU A 62 -3.63 11.82 -45.57
N ILE A 63 -4.50 11.37 -44.66
CA ILE A 63 -4.44 11.60 -43.22
C ILE A 63 -4.34 10.27 -42.48
N CYS A 64 -3.66 10.27 -41.34
CA CYS A 64 -3.59 9.09 -40.45
C CYS A 64 -4.99 8.77 -39.92
N ALA A 65 -5.13 7.63 -39.26
CA ALA A 65 -6.40 7.22 -38.69
C ALA A 65 -6.48 7.50 -37.18
N ASP A 66 -5.68 8.41 -36.66
CA ASP A 66 -5.63 8.81 -35.26
C ASP A 66 -6.57 10.01 -34.98
N SER A 67 -7.19 10.06 -33.81
CA SER A 67 -7.88 11.24 -33.32
C SER A 67 -6.82 12.28 -32.86
N PRO A 68 -6.91 13.59 -33.15
CA PRO A 68 -8.07 14.30 -33.70
C PRO A 68 -8.11 14.42 -35.24
N CYS A 69 -7.19 13.75 -35.96
CA CYS A 69 -7.20 13.84 -37.43
C CYS A 69 -8.47 13.22 -38.05
N VAL A 70 -9.03 12.19 -37.38
CA VAL A 70 -10.24 11.47 -37.78
C VAL A 70 -11.16 11.30 -36.57
N GLU A 71 -12.45 11.49 -36.77
CA GLU A 71 -13.46 11.18 -35.77
C GLU A 71 -13.65 9.65 -35.59
N TYR A 72 -14.29 9.20 -34.51
CA TYR A 72 -14.62 7.81 -34.30
C TYR A 72 -15.71 7.31 -35.26
N GLY A 73 -15.29 6.78 -36.42
CA GLY A 73 -16.19 6.29 -37.46
C GLY A 73 -16.94 5.01 -37.13
N PHE A 74 -16.43 4.22 -36.18
CA PHE A 74 -17.02 2.93 -35.77
C PHE A 74 -18.23 3.07 -34.85
N ILE A 75 -18.47 4.24 -34.24
CA ILE A 75 -19.61 4.48 -33.35
C ILE A 75 -20.91 4.34 -34.16
N ASN A 76 -21.82 3.46 -33.74
CA ASN A 76 -23.05 3.05 -34.39
C ASN A 76 -22.83 2.37 -35.78
N ASN A 77 -21.59 2.22 -36.24
CA ASN A 77 -21.28 1.60 -37.54
C ASN A 77 -19.99 0.75 -37.44
N PRO A 78 -19.95 -0.29 -36.57
CA PRO A 78 -18.77 -1.14 -36.45
C PRO A 78 -18.50 -1.90 -37.75
N ILE A 79 -17.24 -1.94 -38.16
CA ILE A 79 -16.79 -2.55 -39.43
C ILE A 79 -16.24 -3.96 -39.25
N THR A 80 -16.30 -4.51 -38.01
CA THR A 80 -15.90 -5.87 -37.73
C THR A 80 -16.92 -6.89 -38.21
N LYS A 81 -16.48 -8.13 -38.50
CA LYS A 81 -17.38 -9.21 -38.94
C LYS A 81 -18.34 -9.72 -37.87
N GLY A 82 -18.10 -9.37 -36.58
CA GLY A 82 -18.92 -9.77 -35.44
C GLY A 82 -18.85 -8.77 -34.31
N LYS A 83 -19.71 -8.94 -33.32
CA LYS A 83 -19.70 -8.24 -32.06
C LYS A 83 -19.34 -9.24 -30.96
N TRP A 84 -18.39 -8.89 -30.11
CA TRP A 84 -17.92 -9.74 -29.03
C TRP A 84 -18.01 -8.98 -27.72
N ASP A 85 -18.47 -9.68 -26.68
CA ASP A 85 -18.38 -9.15 -25.33
C ASP A 85 -16.92 -9.21 -24.81
N TYR A 86 -16.73 -8.75 -23.58
CA TYR A 86 -15.43 -8.65 -22.97
C TYR A 86 -14.70 -10.01 -22.85
N VAL A 87 -15.42 -11.04 -22.43
CA VAL A 87 -14.88 -12.40 -22.28
C VAL A 87 -14.66 -13.09 -23.62
N GLU A 88 -15.61 -12.90 -24.56
CA GLU A 88 -15.52 -13.47 -25.91
C GLU A 88 -14.35 -12.88 -26.71
N THR A 89 -14.06 -11.58 -26.53
CA THR A 89 -12.92 -10.93 -27.15
C THR A 89 -11.60 -11.54 -26.69
N TRP A 90 -11.47 -11.81 -25.37
CA TRP A 90 -10.28 -12.51 -24.86
C TRP A 90 -10.14 -13.92 -25.43
N LYS A 91 -11.21 -14.71 -25.43
CA LYS A 91 -11.21 -16.07 -25.97
C LYS A 91 -10.83 -16.11 -27.46
N LEU A 92 -11.29 -15.12 -28.24
CA LEU A 92 -10.92 -15.00 -29.66
C LEU A 92 -9.42 -14.73 -29.80
N PHE A 93 -8.89 -13.81 -28.97
CA PHE A 93 -7.48 -13.44 -28.93
C PHE A 93 -6.59 -14.62 -28.49
N GLU A 94 -6.92 -15.24 -27.39
CA GLU A 94 -6.25 -16.39 -26.81
C GLU A 94 -6.14 -17.54 -27.83
N LYS A 95 -7.26 -17.96 -28.38
CA LYS A 95 -7.32 -19.04 -29.39
C LYS A 95 -6.45 -18.78 -30.60
N PHE A 96 -6.44 -17.51 -31.09
CA PHE A 96 -5.63 -17.13 -32.24
C PHE A 96 -4.12 -17.22 -31.91
N PHE A 97 -3.70 -16.65 -30.81
CA PHE A 97 -2.30 -16.62 -30.47
C PHE A 97 -1.76 -17.99 -30.02
N GLU A 98 -2.55 -18.80 -29.33
CA GLU A 98 -2.17 -20.17 -29.01
C GLU A 98 -1.97 -21.02 -30.29
N LYS A 99 -2.88 -20.90 -31.25
CA LYS A 99 -2.73 -21.53 -32.57
C LYS A 99 -1.45 -21.09 -33.28
N ASN A 100 -0.96 -19.90 -33.00
CA ASN A 100 0.28 -19.32 -33.54
C ASN A 100 1.50 -19.53 -32.65
N GLY A 101 1.44 -20.44 -31.66
CA GLY A 101 2.55 -20.91 -30.84
C GLY A 101 2.85 -20.07 -29.59
N HIS A 102 1.95 -19.20 -29.17
CA HIS A 102 2.06 -18.50 -27.89
C HIS A 102 1.46 -19.32 -26.76
N THR A 103 2.01 -19.17 -25.57
CA THR A 103 1.44 -19.75 -24.34
C THR A 103 0.57 -18.67 -23.66
N SER A 104 -0.69 -18.99 -23.38
CA SER A 104 -1.53 -18.15 -22.55
C SER A 104 -1.12 -18.32 -21.08
N VAL A 105 -0.81 -17.21 -20.41
CA VAL A 105 -0.45 -17.19 -18.99
C VAL A 105 -1.45 -16.38 -18.19
N PRO A 106 -1.74 -16.76 -16.93
CA PRO A 106 -2.65 -16.00 -16.08
C PRO A 106 -2.09 -14.60 -15.81
N ARG A 107 -2.98 -13.64 -15.52
CA ARG A 107 -2.57 -12.30 -15.12
C ARG A 107 -1.72 -12.31 -13.85
N TYR A 108 -0.87 -11.33 -13.74
CA TYR A 108 -0.13 -11.02 -12.51
C TYR A 108 -0.96 -10.11 -11.59
N PRO A 109 -0.61 -10.03 -10.28
CA PRO A 109 -1.28 -9.11 -9.38
C PRO A 109 -1.16 -7.66 -9.84
N VAL A 110 -2.20 -6.86 -9.66
CA VAL A 110 -2.15 -5.42 -9.98
C VAL A 110 -1.34 -4.62 -8.95
N VAL A 111 -1.13 -5.17 -7.74
CA VAL A 111 -0.21 -4.61 -6.75
C VAL A 111 1.16 -5.19 -7.01
N ASP A 112 2.04 -4.39 -7.58
CA ASP A 112 3.39 -4.79 -7.96
C ASP A 112 4.29 -4.87 -6.73
N ARG A 113 4.77 -6.06 -6.41
CA ARG A 113 5.64 -6.32 -5.24
C ARG A 113 7.04 -6.79 -5.60
N TRP A 114 7.26 -7.10 -6.88
CA TRP A 114 8.54 -7.57 -7.41
C TRP A 114 9.40 -6.44 -8.00
N ARG A 115 8.85 -5.22 -8.04
CA ARG A 115 9.54 -4.01 -8.49
C ARG A 115 9.50 -2.94 -7.41
N PRO A 116 10.64 -2.37 -7.02
CA PRO A 116 10.70 -1.36 -5.95
C PRO A 116 10.22 0.03 -6.38
N ASP A 117 10.18 0.28 -7.69
CA ASP A 117 9.85 1.58 -8.30
C ASP A 117 8.37 1.73 -8.70
N LEU A 118 7.58 0.66 -8.55
CA LEU A 118 6.16 0.65 -8.89
C LEU A 118 5.30 0.20 -7.72
N TYR A 119 4.11 0.74 -7.63
CA TYR A 119 3.10 0.26 -6.70
C TYR A 119 2.01 -0.55 -7.41
N PHE A 120 1.63 -0.13 -8.62
CA PHE A 120 0.65 -0.83 -9.45
C PHE A 120 1.24 -1.18 -10.81
N THR A 121 0.82 -2.31 -11.35
CA THR A 121 1.09 -2.69 -12.73
C THR A 121 0.34 -1.76 -13.66
N ILE A 122 1.04 -1.06 -14.55
CA ILE A 122 0.50 -0.10 -15.53
C ILE A 122 0.69 -0.54 -16.99
N ALA A 123 1.44 -1.63 -17.21
CA ALA A 123 1.66 -2.25 -18.53
C ALA A 123 2.04 -3.72 -18.37
N SER A 124 1.61 -4.58 -19.28
CA SER A 124 1.81 -6.03 -19.21
C SER A 124 3.28 -6.48 -19.21
N ILE A 125 4.17 -5.71 -19.83
CA ILE A 125 5.61 -6.04 -19.82
C ILE A 125 6.23 -5.97 -18.41
N GLN A 126 5.64 -5.21 -17.50
CA GLN A 126 6.13 -5.06 -16.12
C GLN A 126 6.03 -6.36 -15.33
N ASP A 127 5.11 -7.24 -15.70
CA ASP A 127 4.97 -8.58 -15.14
C ASP A 127 6.28 -9.37 -15.23
N PHE A 128 7.02 -9.15 -16.30
CA PHE A 128 8.23 -9.89 -16.63
C PHE A 128 9.52 -9.13 -16.32
N GLN A 129 9.44 -7.86 -15.94
CA GLN A 129 10.59 -7.04 -15.62
C GLN A 129 11.02 -7.21 -14.15
N ARG A 130 12.33 -7.34 -13.93
CA ARG A 130 12.98 -7.39 -12.61
C ARG A 130 14.18 -6.46 -12.61
N VAL A 131 14.35 -5.71 -11.53
CA VAL A 131 15.48 -4.79 -11.38
C VAL A 131 16.52 -5.42 -10.46
N ASP A 132 17.68 -5.75 -11.02
CA ASP A 132 18.79 -6.36 -10.29
C ASP A 132 20.00 -5.43 -10.28
N ASN A 133 20.32 -4.85 -9.14
CA ASN A 133 21.43 -3.88 -9.00
C ASN A 133 21.39 -2.76 -10.05
N GLY A 134 20.20 -2.23 -10.33
CA GLY A 134 20.00 -1.16 -11.32
C GLY A 134 19.96 -1.65 -12.78
N ASN A 135 20.04 -2.96 -13.04
CA ASN A 135 19.92 -3.52 -14.38
C ASN A 135 18.54 -4.16 -14.58
N MET A 136 17.94 -3.90 -15.73
CA MET A 136 16.69 -4.52 -16.13
C MET A 136 16.94 -5.94 -16.64
N ASN A 137 16.29 -6.93 -16.00
CA ASN A 137 16.27 -8.32 -16.43
C ASN A 137 14.83 -8.76 -16.70
N PHE A 138 14.67 -9.80 -17.51
CA PHE A 138 13.36 -10.36 -17.84
C PHE A 138 13.24 -11.79 -17.31
N VAL A 139 12.15 -12.01 -16.55
CA VAL A 139 11.76 -13.35 -16.04
C VAL A 139 10.39 -13.67 -16.62
N TYR A 140 10.28 -14.74 -17.37
CA TYR A 140 9.06 -15.11 -18.08
C TYR A 140 8.79 -16.60 -18.00
N PRO A 141 7.51 -17.03 -17.81
CA PRO A 141 7.17 -18.44 -17.65
C PRO A 141 7.14 -19.21 -18.98
N ALA A 142 7.00 -18.51 -20.09
CA ALA A 142 6.94 -19.05 -21.43
C ALA A 142 7.45 -18.05 -22.47
N ASN A 143 7.78 -18.51 -23.69
CA ASN A 143 8.28 -17.65 -24.76
C ASN A 143 7.99 -18.28 -26.12
N PRO A 144 7.17 -17.67 -27.01
CA PRO A 144 6.39 -16.46 -26.78
C PRO A 144 5.17 -16.69 -25.91
N LEU A 145 4.60 -15.62 -25.35
CA LEU A 145 3.44 -15.71 -24.47
C LEU A 145 2.42 -14.59 -24.71
N ILE A 146 1.20 -14.81 -24.22
CA ILE A 146 0.16 -13.80 -24.09
C ILE A 146 -0.37 -13.77 -22.65
N VAL A 147 -0.81 -12.59 -22.20
CA VAL A 147 -1.31 -12.38 -20.83
C VAL A 147 -2.46 -11.36 -20.81
N PRO A 148 -3.60 -11.63 -20.11
CA PRO A 148 -4.69 -10.67 -19.92
C PRO A 148 -4.39 -9.76 -18.72
N GLN A 149 -3.33 -8.94 -18.81
CA GLN A 149 -2.87 -8.17 -17.66
C GLN A 149 -3.78 -7.00 -17.33
N VAL A 150 -4.31 -7.02 -16.12
CA VAL A 150 -5.05 -5.89 -15.57
C VAL A 150 -4.06 -4.80 -15.15
N CYS A 151 -4.25 -3.61 -15.69
CA CYS A 151 -3.44 -2.43 -15.40
C CYS A 151 -4.27 -1.39 -14.66
N LEU A 152 -3.66 -0.67 -13.72
CA LEU A 152 -4.28 0.43 -13.00
C LEU A 152 -3.58 1.75 -13.33
N ARG A 153 -4.35 2.74 -13.82
CA ARG A 153 -3.85 4.10 -14.12
C ARG A 153 -4.79 5.14 -13.55
N PHE A 154 -4.26 6.06 -12.78
CA PHE A 154 -5.05 7.06 -12.04
C PHE A 154 -4.94 8.51 -12.53
N PRO A 155 -4.01 8.92 -13.43
CA PRO A 155 -3.93 10.31 -13.88
C PRO A 155 -5.27 10.84 -14.40
N ASP A 156 -6.00 10.02 -15.16
CA ASP A 156 -7.26 10.39 -15.79
C ASP A 156 -8.51 10.12 -14.96
N ILE A 157 -8.38 9.90 -13.65
CA ILE A 157 -9.52 9.54 -12.78
C ILE A 157 -10.69 10.52 -12.89
N GLN A 158 -10.41 11.81 -13.11
CA GLN A 158 -11.44 12.85 -13.24
C GLN A 158 -12.23 12.71 -14.54
N ASN A 159 -11.62 12.18 -15.59
CA ASN A 159 -12.19 12.00 -16.92
C ASN A 159 -13.08 10.76 -17.02
N VAL A 160 -12.96 9.83 -16.05
CA VAL A 160 -13.75 8.60 -16.03
C VAL A 160 -15.22 8.90 -15.85
N GLY A 161 -16.03 8.34 -16.74
CA GLY A 161 -17.46 8.58 -16.85
C GLY A 161 -17.82 9.77 -17.75
N ILE A 162 -16.89 10.72 -17.97
CA ILE A 162 -17.14 11.96 -18.72
C ILE A 162 -16.84 11.80 -20.20
N THR A 163 -15.63 11.39 -20.55
CA THR A 163 -15.15 11.37 -21.94
C THR A 163 -15.60 10.14 -22.75
N GLY A 164 -16.18 9.17 -22.10
CA GLY A 164 -16.62 7.91 -22.74
C GLY A 164 -15.51 6.90 -23.05
N LYS A 165 -14.23 7.23 -22.77
CA LYS A 165 -13.06 6.39 -23.13
C LYS A 165 -12.06 6.13 -22.00
N HIS A 166 -12.00 6.97 -20.95
CA HIS A 166 -11.03 6.85 -19.86
C HIS A 166 -11.50 5.85 -18.80
N LEU A 167 -10.56 5.09 -18.26
CA LEU A 167 -10.75 4.02 -17.30
C LEU A 167 -9.66 4.08 -16.23
N THR A 168 -9.98 3.74 -14.97
CA THR A 168 -8.98 3.56 -13.91
C THR A 168 -8.40 2.15 -13.88
N SER A 169 -9.14 1.15 -14.41
CA SER A 169 -8.62 -0.20 -14.66
C SER A 169 -8.95 -0.64 -16.06
N PHE A 170 -8.01 -1.30 -16.72
CA PHE A 170 -8.18 -1.88 -18.05
C PHE A 170 -7.31 -3.12 -18.21
N VAL A 171 -7.66 -4.00 -19.15
CA VAL A 171 -6.84 -5.14 -19.53
C VAL A 171 -5.96 -4.77 -20.72
N MET A 172 -4.67 -4.88 -20.52
CA MET A 172 -3.73 -4.93 -21.62
C MET A 172 -3.56 -6.39 -22.03
N SER A 173 -4.15 -6.79 -23.17
CA SER A 173 -3.89 -8.11 -23.74
C SER A 173 -2.45 -8.10 -24.26
N GLY A 174 -1.53 -8.54 -23.40
CA GLY A 174 -0.10 -8.52 -23.68
C GLY A 174 0.29 -9.63 -24.64
N GLN A 175 1.11 -9.30 -25.65
CA GLN A 175 1.76 -10.26 -26.55
C GLN A 175 3.27 -10.02 -26.45
N HIS A 176 4.00 -11.00 -25.93
CA HIS A 176 5.41 -10.83 -25.63
C HIS A 176 6.27 -11.94 -26.22
N ALA A 177 7.47 -11.56 -26.67
CA ALA A 177 8.51 -12.49 -27.08
C ALA A 177 9.89 -11.94 -26.71
N PHE A 178 10.74 -12.81 -26.18
CA PHE A 178 12.06 -12.47 -25.68
C PHE A 178 13.10 -13.22 -26.50
N GLY A 179 14.02 -12.53 -27.14
CA GLY A 179 14.96 -13.16 -28.03
C GLY A 179 16.36 -12.56 -28.02
N HIS A 180 17.35 -13.40 -27.80
CA HIS A 180 18.72 -13.03 -28.12
C HIS A 180 18.90 -12.95 -29.63
N PRO A 181 19.63 -11.95 -30.16
CA PRO A 181 19.87 -11.80 -31.61
C PRO A 181 20.49 -13.04 -32.26
N LYS A 182 21.15 -13.88 -31.47
CA LYS A 182 21.79 -15.14 -31.93
C LYS A 182 20.94 -16.40 -31.70
N GLN A 183 19.77 -16.28 -31.10
CA GLN A 183 18.90 -17.42 -30.77
C GLN A 183 17.97 -17.73 -31.94
N LYS A 184 18.06 -18.96 -32.46
CA LYS A 184 17.15 -19.44 -33.50
C LYS A 184 15.74 -19.62 -32.90
N GLY A 185 14.71 -19.17 -33.63
CA GLY A 185 13.31 -19.37 -33.26
C GLY A 185 12.62 -18.18 -32.60
N ALA A 186 13.36 -17.20 -32.08
CA ALA A 186 12.75 -15.96 -31.60
C ALA A 186 12.27 -15.12 -32.79
N TYR A 187 10.98 -14.71 -32.76
CA TYR A 187 10.46 -13.81 -33.79
C TYR A 187 10.65 -12.34 -33.37
N PHE A 188 10.60 -11.43 -34.38
CA PHE A 188 10.71 -9.99 -34.12
C PHE A 188 9.71 -9.21 -34.99
N LYS A 189 9.97 -7.96 -35.29
CA LYS A 189 9.03 -6.98 -35.91
C LYS A 189 8.14 -7.55 -37.02
N ASP A 190 8.72 -8.21 -38.00
CA ASP A 190 7.97 -8.67 -39.16
C ASP A 190 6.90 -9.72 -38.81
N ARG A 191 7.27 -10.75 -38.06
CA ARG A 191 6.31 -11.77 -37.60
C ARG A 191 5.30 -11.18 -36.64
N CYS A 192 5.71 -10.23 -35.78
CA CYS A 192 4.82 -9.54 -34.86
C CYS A 192 3.71 -8.78 -35.62
N LEU A 193 4.07 -7.86 -36.51
CA LEU A 193 3.09 -7.09 -37.27
C LEU A 193 2.24 -7.96 -38.20
N LYS A 194 2.81 -9.05 -38.73
CA LYS A 194 2.03 -10.03 -39.50
C LYS A 194 0.96 -10.70 -38.65
N LEU A 195 1.27 -11.14 -37.44
CA LEU A 195 0.29 -11.73 -36.52
C LEU A 195 -0.80 -10.71 -36.15
N ASN A 196 -0.41 -9.47 -35.87
CA ASN A 196 -1.34 -8.41 -35.53
C ASN A 196 -2.29 -8.11 -36.68
N PHE A 197 -1.78 -8.04 -37.89
CA PHE A 197 -2.59 -7.94 -39.12
C PHE A 197 -3.53 -9.13 -39.29
N GLU A 198 -3.03 -10.34 -39.15
CA GLU A 198 -3.81 -11.58 -39.30
C GLU A 198 -4.96 -11.66 -38.27
N PHE A 199 -4.72 -11.18 -37.06
CA PHE A 199 -5.79 -11.12 -36.05
C PHE A 199 -6.83 -10.05 -36.39
N LEU A 200 -6.41 -8.82 -36.68
CA LEU A 200 -7.35 -7.72 -36.92
C LEU A 200 -8.12 -7.91 -38.23
N ASN A 201 -7.44 -8.26 -39.32
CA ASN A 201 -8.07 -8.45 -40.62
C ASN A 201 -8.74 -9.83 -40.74
N GLY A 202 -8.09 -10.90 -40.28
CA GLY A 202 -8.58 -12.26 -40.43
C GLY A 202 -9.65 -12.63 -39.38
N GLU A 203 -9.32 -12.50 -38.09
CA GLU A 203 -10.22 -12.91 -37.01
C GLU A 203 -11.28 -11.86 -36.68
N MET A 204 -10.94 -10.58 -36.63
CA MET A 204 -11.91 -9.52 -36.38
C MET A 204 -12.61 -9.02 -37.64
N GLY A 205 -12.03 -9.27 -38.83
CA GLY A 205 -12.60 -8.90 -40.12
C GLY A 205 -12.54 -7.42 -40.45
N ILE A 206 -11.61 -6.66 -39.85
CA ILE A 206 -11.40 -5.25 -40.20
C ILE A 206 -10.76 -5.18 -41.58
N PRO A 207 -11.34 -4.43 -42.53
CA PRO A 207 -10.76 -4.29 -43.86
C PRO A 207 -9.30 -3.77 -43.83
N ALA A 208 -8.44 -4.31 -44.67
CA ALA A 208 -7.01 -3.93 -44.68
C ALA A 208 -6.80 -2.44 -44.94
N GLU A 209 -7.62 -1.84 -45.78
CA GLU A 209 -7.62 -0.41 -46.09
C GLU A 209 -7.99 0.49 -44.92
N GLU A 210 -8.66 -0.06 -43.87
CA GLU A 210 -9.00 0.65 -42.66
C GLU A 210 -7.95 0.47 -41.55
N LEU A 211 -6.98 -0.42 -41.74
CA LEU A 211 -5.85 -0.58 -40.83
C LEU A 211 -4.72 0.39 -41.19
N VAL A 212 -4.37 1.26 -40.29
CA VAL A 212 -3.32 2.26 -40.45
C VAL A 212 -2.27 2.07 -39.38
N TYR A 213 -1.00 2.05 -39.79
CA TYR A 213 0.14 1.88 -38.87
C TYR A 213 0.90 3.20 -38.75
N GLN A 214 0.99 3.74 -37.54
CA GLN A 214 1.67 5.00 -37.25
C GLN A 214 3.02 4.75 -36.61
N GLU A 215 4.05 5.49 -37.05
CA GLU A 215 5.40 5.39 -36.49
C GLU A 215 5.53 6.20 -35.23
N ASP A 216 6.02 5.58 -34.16
CA ASP A 216 6.41 6.28 -32.94
C ASP A 216 7.63 5.60 -32.27
N ILE A 217 8.04 6.10 -31.12
CA ILE A 217 9.12 5.57 -30.29
C ILE A 217 8.62 5.39 -28.87
N TRP A 218 8.86 4.22 -28.34
CA TRP A 218 8.70 3.95 -26.92
C TRP A 218 10.06 3.97 -26.24
N ALA A 219 10.14 4.57 -25.06
CA ALA A 219 11.35 4.63 -24.26
C ALA A 219 11.03 4.64 -22.76
N MET A 220 11.83 3.95 -21.97
CA MET A 220 11.86 4.17 -20.53
C MET A 220 12.39 5.58 -20.22
N PRO A 221 11.98 6.20 -19.10
CA PRO A 221 12.38 7.58 -18.76
C PRO A 221 13.88 7.81 -18.75
N ASP A 222 14.67 6.81 -18.34
CA ASP A 222 16.13 6.83 -18.27
C ASP A 222 16.82 6.33 -19.55
N PHE A 223 16.05 5.92 -20.56
CA PHE A 223 16.52 5.25 -21.79
C PHE A 223 17.32 3.95 -21.55
N SER A 224 17.11 3.28 -20.44
CA SER A 224 17.69 1.96 -20.15
C SER A 224 17.17 0.90 -21.14
N ALA A 225 15.97 1.07 -21.67
CA ALA A 225 15.43 0.30 -22.78
C ALA A 225 14.51 1.20 -23.63
N PHE A 226 14.66 1.11 -24.96
CA PHE A 226 13.79 1.80 -25.90
C PHE A 226 13.85 1.16 -27.29
N GLY A 227 12.93 1.59 -28.16
CA GLY A 227 12.91 1.17 -29.54
C GLY A 227 11.82 1.81 -30.38
N PRO A 228 11.79 1.52 -31.69
CA PRO A 228 10.68 1.91 -32.53
C PRO A 228 9.42 1.20 -32.07
N CYS A 229 8.29 1.89 -32.13
CA CYS A 229 6.99 1.26 -31.97
C CYS A 229 6.10 1.56 -33.17
N MET A 230 5.10 0.71 -33.34
CA MET A 230 4.13 0.81 -34.43
C MET A 230 2.74 0.75 -33.80
N GLU A 231 2.05 1.86 -33.84
CA GLU A 231 0.69 1.99 -33.36
C GLU A 231 -0.28 1.67 -34.50
N THR A 232 -1.26 0.77 -34.24
CA THR A 232 -2.25 0.38 -35.25
C THR A 232 -3.58 1.04 -34.92
N PHE A 233 -4.04 1.85 -35.84
CA PHE A 233 -5.30 2.60 -35.77
C PHE A 233 -6.33 2.09 -36.76
N SER A 234 -7.59 2.27 -36.44
CA SER A 234 -8.71 2.18 -37.34
C SER A 234 -9.80 3.16 -36.92
N GLN A 235 -10.33 3.93 -37.87
CA GLN A 235 -11.46 4.84 -37.67
C GLN A 235 -11.38 5.73 -36.42
N GLY A 236 -10.21 6.32 -36.18
CA GLY A 236 -9.99 7.23 -35.04
C GLY A 236 -9.50 6.56 -33.75
N LEU A 237 -9.50 5.23 -33.66
CA LEU A 237 -9.15 4.51 -32.44
C LEU A 237 -7.83 3.73 -32.61
N GLU A 238 -6.91 3.93 -31.68
CA GLU A 238 -5.74 3.07 -31.52
C GLU A 238 -6.16 1.71 -30.94
N LEU A 239 -5.87 0.62 -31.66
CA LEU A 239 -6.22 -0.74 -31.24
C LEU A 239 -5.05 -1.46 -30.59
N VAL A 240 -3.84 -1.23 -31.10
CA VAL A 240 -2.63 -1.95 -30.72
C VAL A 240 -1.42 -1.03 -30.72
N ASN A 241 -0.58 -1.13 -29.72
CA ASN A 241 0.75 -0.55 -29.70
C ASN A 241 1.81 -1.65 -29.71
N SER A 242 2.58 -1.75 -30.78
CA SER A 242 3.62 -2.77 -30.96
C SER A 242 4.99 -2.15 -30.69
N VAL A 243 5.53 -2.37 -29.52
CA VAL A 243 6.84 -1.86 -29.09
C VAL A 243 7.93 -2.90 -29.37
N PHE A 244 9.02 -2.47 -29.96
CA PHE A 244 10.19 -3.28 -30.27
C PHE A 244 11.39 -2.79 -29.48
N MET A 245 11.52 -3.23 -28.22
CA MET A 245 12.66 -2.86 -27.38
C MET A 245 13.92 -3.46 -27.96
N GLN A 246 14.81 -2.61 -28.42
CA GLN A 246 15.98 -3.01 -29.19
C GLN A 246 17.25 -2.28 -28.75
N PHE A 247 17.14 -1.12 -28.11
CA PHE A 247 18.24 -0.23 -27.79
C PHE A 247 18.28 0.16 -26.33
N GLN A 248 19.48 0.53 -25.87
CA GLN A 248 19.72 1.16 -24.59
C GLN A 248 20.71 2.30 -24.72
N LYS A 249 20.64 3.29 -23.83
CA LYS A 249 21.57 4.41 -23.77
C LYS A 249 22.99 3.94 -23.47
N GLU A 250 23.96 4.48 -24.21
CA GLU A 250 25.39 4.28 -23.97
C GLU A 250 26.11 5.63 -24.16
N GLY A 251 26.49 6.28 -23.05
CA GLY A 251 27.05 7.63 -23.08
C GLY A 251 26.05 8.64 -23.66
N ASP A 252 26.46 9.39 -24.71
CA ASP A 252 25.62 10.38 -25.39
C ASP A 252 24.78 9.79 -26.54
N TRP A 253 24.84 8.46 -26.74
CA TRP A 253 24.13 7.76 -27.82
C TRP A 253 23.48 6.47 -27.32
N PHE A 254 23.32 5.49 -28.21
CA PHE A 254 22.73 4.20 -27.86
C PHE A 254 23.44 3.03 -28.55
N ARG A 255 23.30 1.85 -27.95
CA ARG A 255 23.71 0.56 -28.48
C ARG A 255 22.54 -0.42 -28.53
N ASP A 256 22.71 -1.53 -29.25
CA ASP A 256 21.74 -2.64 -29.21
C ASP A 256 21.68 -3.25 -27.79
N LEU A 257 20.48 -3.61 -27.37
CA LEU A 257 20.26 -4.47 -26.20
C LEU A 257 20.79 -5.88 -26.50
N ASP A 258 21.27 -6.55 -25.47
CA ASP A 258 21.67 -7.95 -25.57
C ASP A 258 20.47 -8.87 -25.83
N MET A 259 19.29 -8.50 -25.33
CA MET A 259 18.01 -9.15 -25.59
C MET A 259 17.07 -8.19 -26.31
N ARG A 260 16.46 -8.66 -27.42
CA ARG A 260 15.37 -7.95 -28.08
C ARG A 260 14.04 -8.39 -27.51
N VAL A 261 13.18 -7.45 -27.18
CA VAL A 261 11.88 -7.74 -26.60
C VAL A 261 10.77 -7.23 -27.49
N ILE A 262 9.79 -8.07 -27.75
CA ILE A 262 8.51 -7.69 -28.30
C ILE A 262 7.60 -7.43 -27.10
N ASP A 263 7.12 -6.20 -27.03
CA ASP A 263 6.17 -5.74 -26.05
C ASP A 263 4.98 -5.14 -26.79
N VAL A 264 3.94 -5.92 -26.97
CA VAL A 264 2.72 -5.47 -27.64
C VAL A 264 1.61 -5.34 -26.63
N GLY A 265 1.13 -4.13 -26.49
CA GLY A 265 -0.06 -3.79 -25.71
C GLY A 265 -1.28 -3.69 -26.62
N TRP A 266 -2.16 -4.68 -26.56
CA TRP A 266 -3.47 -4.61 -27.18
C TRP A 266 -4.45 -3.96 -26.21
N GLY A 267 -5.14 -2.92 -26.65
CA GLY A 267 -6.21 -2.31 -25.89
C GLY A 267 -7.44 -3.23 -25.87
N HIS A 268 -7.52 -4.15 -24.91
CA HIS A 268 -8.63 -5.11 -24.84
C HIS A 268 -9.98 -4.39 -24.87
N GLU A 269 -10.14 -3.38 -24.02
CA GLU A 269 -11.32 -2.52 -23.98
C GLU A 269 -11.60 -1.85 -25.33
N ARG A 270 -10.57 -1.44 -26.04
CA ARG A 270 -10.70 -0.79 -27.35
C ARG A 270 -11.18 -1.79 -28.41
N LEU A 271 -10.68 -3.03 -28.41
CA LEU A 271 -11.17 -4.07 -29.31
C LEU A 271 -12.65 -4.38 -29.06
N VAL A 272 -13.06 -4.51 -27.78
CA VAL A 272 -14.47 -4.72 -27.39
C VAL A 272 -15.32 -3.54 -27.86
N TRP A 273 -14.91 -2.32 -27.56
CA TRP A 273 -15.65 -1.11 -27.93
C TRP A 273 -15.78 -0.95 -29.46
N PHE A 274 -14.67 -1.15 -30.17
CA PHE A 274 -14.59 -1.07 -31.63
C PHE A 274 -15.54 -2.07 -32.31
N SER A 275 -15.63 -3.31 -31.79
CA SER A 275 -16.50 -4.33 -32.35
C SER A 275 -17.98 -4.10 -32.05
N ASN A 276 -18.32 -3.42 -30.97
CA ASN A 276 -19.70 -3.16 -30.57
C ASN A 276 -20.23 -1.82 -31.09
N GLY A 277 -19.35 -0.82 -31.24
CA GLY A 277 -19.71 0.50 -31.76
C GLY A 277 -20.66 1.30 -30.88
N THR A 278 -20.64 1.10 -29.55
CA THR A 278 -21.50 1.87 -28.63
C THR A 278 -21.03 3.31 -28.51
N PRO A 279 -21.91 4.28 -28.26
CA PRO A 279 -21.54 5.69 -28.08
C PRO A 279 -20.50 5.92 -26.99
N ALA A 280 -20.61 5.23 -25.85
CA ALA A 280 -19.59 5.22 -24.81
C ALA A 280 -19.02 3.80 -24.65
N SER A 281 -17.72 3.71 -24.40
CA SER A 281 -17.04 2.42 -24.21
C SER A 281 -17.62 1.60 -23.05
N TYR A 282 -18.04 2.26 -21.98
CA TYR A 282 -18.54 1.63 -20.74
C TYR A 282 -19.72 0.67 -21.00
N ASP A 283 -20.60 0.97 -21.97
CA ASP A 283 -21.74 0.13 -22.31
C ASP A 283 -21.33 -1.20 -22.96
N SER A 284 -20.22 -1.19 -23.72
CA SER A 284 -19.62 -2.40 -24.29
C SER A 284 -18.81 -3.19 -23.24
N LEU A 285 -18.08 -2.49 -22.39
CA LEU A 285 -17.06 -3.08 -21.52
C LEU A 285 -17.61 -3.78 -20.29
N PHE A 286 -18.62 -3.16 -19.65
CA PHE A 286 -19.17 -3.69 -18.42
C PHE A 286 -20.38 -4.62 -18.65
N GLY A 287 -20.69 -4.94 -19.90
CA GLY A 287 -21.75 -5.88 -20.26
C GLY A 287 -23.09 -5.57 -19.57
N PRO A 288 -23.69 -6.52 -18.85
CA PRO A 288 -25.00 -6.32 -18.24
C PRO A 288 -24.97 -5.35 -17.04
N ILE A 289 -23.80 -4.96 -16.54
CA ILE A 289 -23.67 -4.19 -15.29
C ILE A 289 -24.16 -2.76 -15.49
N THR A 290 -23.75 -2.09 -16.57
CA THR A 290 -24.21 -0.72 -16.87
C THR A 290 -25.73 -0.68 -17.05
N GLY A 291 -26.33 -1.68 -17.70
CA GLY A 291 -27.78 -1.80 -17.83
C GLY A 291 -28.49 -1.93 -16.48
N LYS A 292 -27.99 -2.77 -15.58
CA LYS A 292 -28.50 -2.91 -14.22
C LYS A 292 -28.39 -1.60 -13.43
N LEU A 293 -27.25 -0.92 -13.54
CA LEU A 293 -27.01 0.34 -12.86
C LEU A 293 -27.94 1.45 -13.38
N LYS A 294 -28.04 1.63 -14.69
CA LYS A 294 -28.97 2.60 -15.32
C LYS A 294 -30.42 2.38 -14.87
N LYS A 295 -30.87 1.11 -14.88
CA LYS A 295 -32.21 0.74 -14.44
C LYS A 295 -32.45 1.06 -12.95
N LYS A 296 -31.49 0.68 -12.07
CA LYS A 296 -31.60 0.90 -10.63
C LYS A 296 -31.51 2.40 -10.28
N ALA A 297 -30.68 3.16 -11.01
CA ALA A 297 -30.57 4.60 -10.87
C ALA A 297 -31.75 5.41 -11.44
N GLY A 298 -32.62 4.77 -12.22
CA GLY A 298 -33.71 5.48 -12.92
C GLY A 298 -33.23 6.47 -13.99
N VAL A 299 -31.95 6.38 -14.39
CA VAL A 299 -31.35 7.29 -15.37
C VAL A 299 -31.88 6.95 -16.76
N LYS A 300 -32.57 7.93 -17.35
CA LYS A 300 -33.05 7.87 -18.72
C LYS A 300 -32.42 9.01 -19.51
N VAL A 301 -31.68 8.69 -20.55
CA VAL A 301 -31.12 9.69 -21.45
C VAL A 301 -31.68 9.45 -22.83
N ASP A 302 -32.09 10.52 -23.51
CA ASP A 302 -32.51 10.44 -24.89
C ASP A 302 -31.35 9.91 -25.75
N PRO A 303 -31.56 8.84 -26.52
CA PRO A 303 -30.50 8.23 -27.32
C PRO A 303 -29.87 9.21 -28.31
N THR A 304 -30.64 10.16 -28.84
CA THR A 304 -30.19 11.15 -29.82
C THR A 304 -29.28 12.20 -29.16
N ILE A 305 -29.67 12.64 -27.95
CA ILE A 305 -28.86 13.55 -27.13
C ILE A 305 -27.54 12.86 -26.75
N PHE A 306 -27.60 11.61 -26.33
CA PHE A 306 -26.41 10.85 -25.92
C PHE A 306 -25.48 10.57 -27.10
N ASP A 307 -26.00 10.23 -28.25
CA ASP A 307 -25.19 10.04 -29.48
C ASP A 307 -24.42 11.32 -29.87
N ARG A 308 -25.10 12.48 -29.85
CA ARG A 308 -24.44 13.76 -30.10
C ARG A 308 -23.40 14.09 -29.03
N TYR A 309 -23.75 13.87 -27.78
CA TYR A 309 -22.83 14.10 -26.67
C TYR A 309 -21.55 13.26 -26.79
N SER A 310 -21.67 11.95 -27.08
CA SER A 310 -20.54 11.02 -27.13
C SER A 310 -19.50 11.41 -28.19
N LYS A 311 -19.92 12.00 -29.32
CA LYS A 311 -19.02 12.46 -30.38
C LYS A 311 -18.11 13.60 -29.95
N VAL A 312 -18.54 14.41 -28.98
CA VAL A 312 -17.78 15.58 -28.49
C VAL A 312 -17.35 15.45 -27.04
N ALA A 313 -17.70 14.37 -26.37
CA ALA A 313 -17.38 14.14 -24.97
C ALA A 313 -15.86 14.15 -24.69
N GLY A 314 -15.05 13.73 -25.66
CA GLY A 314 -13.59 13.80 -25.60
C GLY A 314 -13.03 15.24 -25.43
N SER A 315 -13.80 16.26 -25.88
CA SER A 315 -13.42 17.67 -25.68
C SER A 315 -13.61 18.17 -24.24
N LEU A 316 -14.17 17.36 -23.35
CA LEU A 316 -14.28 17.61 -21.93
C LEU A 316 -13.12 17.00 -21.13
N ASP A 317 -12.04 16.60 -21.78
CA ASP A 317 -10.85 16.08 -21.11
C ASP A 317 -10.27 17.15 -20.17
N LEU A 318 -10.34 16.88 -18.86
CA LEU A 318 -9.96 17.84 -17.83
C LEU A 318 -8.46 18.12 -17.78
N GLY A 319 -7.63 17.21 -18.31
CA GLY A 319 -6.18 17.37 -18.43
C GLY A 319 -5.79 18.35 -19.57
N GLU A 320 -6.65 18.46 -20.61
CA GLU A 320 -6.36 19.29 -21.80
C GLU A 320 -7.11 20.63 -21.78
N VAL A 321 -8.21 20.74 -21.02
CA VAL A 321 -9.13 21.88 -21.03
C VAL A 321 -8.81 22.85 -19.90
N LYS A 322 -8.36 24.06 -20.26
CA LYS A 322 -8.11 25.16 -19.29
C LYS A 322 -9.37 25.80 -18.71
N ASP A 323 -10.48 25.80 -19.46
CA ASP A 323 -11.76 26.42 -19.07
C ASP A 323 -12.91 25.45 -19.25
N ILE A 324 -13.20 24.71 -18.18
CA ILE A 324 -14.23 23.66 -18.15
C ILE A 324 -15.63 24.22 -18.39
N ALA A 325 -15.94 25.42 -17.87
CA ALA A 325 -17.25 26.06 -18.04
C ALA A 325 -17.50 26.38 -19.53
N LYS A 326 -16.49 26.92 -20.19
CA LYS A 326 -16.53 27.21 -21.62
C LYS A 326 -16.61 25.92 -22.46
N ALA A 327 -15.91 24.87 -22.08
CA ALA A 327 -15.98 23.57 -22.76
C ALA A 327 -17.39 22.94 -22.59
N LYS A 328 -17.94 22.91 -21.38
CA LYS A 328 -19.31 22.44 -21.12
C LYS A 328 -20.35 23.23 -21.92
N LYS A 329 -20.18 24.55 -22.03
CA LYS A 329 -21.07 25.38 -22.87
C LYS A 329 -21.00 24.98 -24.35
N LYS A 330 -19.79 24.82 -24.89
CA LYS A 330 -19.62 24.37 -26.29
C LYS A 330 -20.23 23.00 -26.55
N VAL A 331 -20.10 22.06 -25.60
CA VAL A 331 -20.71 20.74 -25.69
C VAL A 331 -22.24 20.85 -25.66
N ALA A 332 -22.80 21.65 -24.75
CA ALA A 332 -24.24 21.88 -24.67
C ALA A 332 -24.80 22.48 -25.96
N ASP A 333 -24.13 23.52 -26.51
CA ASP A 333 -24.46 24.18 -27.77
C ASP A 333 -24.42 23.18 -28.94
N TYR A 334 -23.38 22.30 -29.03
CA TYR A 334 -23.26 21.27 -30.06
C TYR A 334 -24.38 20.22 -29.97
N VAL A 335 -24.68 19.78 -28.75
CA VAL A 335 -25.74 18.79 -28.50
C VAL A 335 -27.14 19.39 -28.74
N GLY A 336 -27.29 20.72 -28.62
CA GLY A 336 -28.52 21.44 -28.82
C GLY A 336 -29.42 21.49 -27.57
N ILE A 337 -28.82 21.47 -26.37
CA ILE A 337 -29.50 21.54 -25.08
C ILE A 337 -28.91 22.63 -24.19
N SER A 338 -29.60 23.04 -23.14
CA SER A 338 -29.07 23.96 -22.16
C SER A 338 -27.97 23.33 -21.29
N GLN A 339 -27.11 24.12 -20.66
CA GLN A 339 -26.12 23.60 -19.69
C GLN A 339 -26.80 22.95 -18.48
N GLU A 340 -27.96 23.41 -18.10
CA GLU A 340 -28.75 22.85 -17.00
C GLU A 340 -29.30 21.48 -17.38
N GLU A 341 -29.84 21.33 -18.56
CA GLU A 341 -30.33 20.07 -19.09
C GLU A 341 -29.17 19.08 -19.30
N LEU A 342 -28.01 19.52 -19.76
CA LEU A 342 -26.81 18.71 -19.84
C LEU A 342 -26.42 18.15 -18.46
N ARG A 343 -26.47 18.99 -17.42
CA ARG A 343 -26.18 18.61 -16.04
C ARG A 343 -27.20 17.60 -15.49
N GLU A 344 -28.47 17.79 -15.79
CA GLU A 344 -29.54 16.96 -15.22
C GLU A 344 -29.67 15.61 -15.94
N THR A 345 -29.36 15.54 -17.22
CA THR A 345 -29.49 14.30 -18.01
C THR A 345 -28.20 13.51 -18.14
N ILE A 346 -27.06 14.17 -18.37
CA ILE A 346 -25.80 13.50 -18.66
C ILE A 346 -24.95 13.25 -17.41
N GLU A 347 -24.87 14.18 -16.46
CA GLU A 347 -24.01 13.99 -15.28
C GLU A 347 -24.43 12.77 -14.40
N PRO A 348 -25.70 12.42 -14.19
CA PRO A 348 -26.06 11.18 -13.50
C PRO A 348 -25.60 9.94 -14.24
N LEU A 349 -25.64 9.93 -15.58
CA LEU A 349 -25.12 8.84 -16.39
C LEU A 349 -23.59 8.71 -16.27
N GLN A 350 -22.89 9.85 -16.29
CA GLN A 350 -21.43 9.90 -16.06
C GLN A 350 -21.07 9.29 -14.69
N ALA A 351 -21.87 9.61 -13.65
CA ALA A 351 -21.71 9.03 -12.32
C ALA A 351 -21.91 7.50 -12.33
N VAL A 352 -22.91 7.00 -13.04
CA VAL A 352 -23.15 5.55 -13.19
C VAL A 352 -21.95 4.85 -13.84
N TYR A 353 -21.37 5.42 -14.90
CA TYR A 353 -20.19 4.88 -15.56
C TYR A 353 -18.95 4.91 -14.66
N ALA A 354 -18.74 6.03 -13.96
CA ALA A 354 -17.63 6.14 -13.01
C ALA A 354 -17.76 5.13 -11.86
N ILE A 355 -18.96 4.89 -11.33
CA ILE A 355 -19.21 3.90 -10.29
C ILE A 355 -18.91 2.48 -10.81
N ALA A 356 -19.30 2.16 -12.06
CA ALA A 356 -19.00 0.86 -12.68
C ALA A 356 -17.48 0.65 -12.83
N ASP A 357 -16.75 1.63 -13.35
CA ASP A 357 -15.29 1.57 -13.46
C ASP A 357 -14.60 1.44 -12.09
N HIS A 358 -14.98 2.31 -11.15
CA HIS A 358 -14.34 2.38 -9.84
C HIS A 358 -14.57 1.12 -9.02
N SER A 359 -15.76 0.53 -9.09
CA SER A 359 -16.05 -0.73 -8.40
C SER A 359 -15.23 -1.89 -8.97
N ARG A 360 -15.01 -1.94 -10.30
CA ARG A 360 -14.14 -2.93 -10.95
C ARG A 360 -12.68 -2.75 -10.52
N THR A 361 -12.19 -1.52 -10.51
CA THR A 361 -10.83 -1.18 -10.08
C THR A 361 -10.56 -1.60 -8.65
N LEU A 362 -11.48 -1.27 -7.74
CA LEU A 362 -11.38 -1.65 -6.34
C LEU A 362 -11.42 -3.17 -6.14
N LEU A 363 -12.24 -3.87 -6.92
CA LEU A 363 -12.32 -5.33 -6.88
C LEU A 363 -10.96 -5.95 -7.21
N PHE A 364 -10.34 -5.59 -8.34
CA PHE A 364 -9.01 -6.11 -8.69
C PHE A 364 -7.95 -5.77 -7.67
N ALA A 365 -7.88 -4.50 -7.27
CA ALA A 365 -6.86 -4.06 -6.32
C ALA A 365 -6.99 -4.75 -4.96
N MET A 366 -8.20 -4.89 -4.42
CA MET A 366 -8.43 -5.53 -3.12
C MET A 366 -8.27 -7.05 -3.19
N THR A 367 -8.58 -7.70 -4.32
CA THR A 367 -8.27 -9.11 -4.55
C THR A 367 -6.77 -9.37 -4.44
N ASP A 368 -5.95 -8.46 -4.94
CA ASP A 368 -4.49 -8.57 -4.91
C ASP A 368 -3.85 -7.95 -3.65
N GLY A 369 -4.65 -7.71 -2.62
CA GLY A 369 -4.19 -7.25 -1.30
C GLY A 369 -3.94 -5.75 -1.19
N GLY A 370 -4.42 -4.95 -2.14
CA GLY A 370 -4.42 -3.49 -2.02
C GLY A 370 -5.47 -3.01 -1.02
N ILE A 371 -5.12 -2.05 -0.17
CA ILE A 371 -6.07 -1.42 0.77
C ILE A 371 -6.05 0.10 0.64
N PRO A 372 -7.20 0.78 0.77
CA PRO A 372 -7.25 2.23 0.83
C PRO A 372 -6.49 2.76 2.05
N SER A 373 -5.61 3.73 1.83
CA SER A 373 -4.84 4.38 2.91
C SER A 373 -4.50 5.83 2.54
N ASN A 374 -3.79 6.55 3.42
CA ASN A 374 -3.35 7.92 3.15
C ASN A 374 -1.98 8.00 2.44
N VAL A 375 -1.35 6.87 2.15
CA VAL A 375 0.01 6.82 1.60
C VAL A 375 0.14 5.87 0.43
N GLY A 376 1.07 6.15 -0.46
CA GLY A 376 1.40 5.31 -1.61
C GLY A 376 0.20 5.01 -2.50
N GLY A 377 0.19 3.84 -3.13
CA GLY A 377 -0.92 3.43 -4.00
C GLY A 377 -2.26 3.27 -3.28
N GLY A 378 -2.27 3.00 -1.97
CA GLY A 378 -3.50 2.95 -1.17
C GLY A 378 -4.28 4.27 -1.17
N TYR A 379 -3.57 5.38 -1.37
CA TYR A 379 -4.16 6.70 -1.56
C TYR A 379 -5.04 6.75 -2.82
N ASN A 380 -4.55 6.28 -3.94
CA ASN A 380 -5.32 6.24 -5.20
C ASN A 380 -6.58 5.37 -5.05
N LEU A 381 -6.47 4.23 -4.37
CA LEU A 381 -7.63 3.38 -4.07
C LEU A 381 -8.66 4.12 -3.20
N ARG A 382 -8.22 4.91 -2.24
CA ARG A 382 -9.10 5.73 -1.41
C ARG A 382 -9.80 6.82 -2.22
N VAL A 383 -9.11 7.48 -3.14
CA VAL A 383 -9.69 8.47 -4.05
C VAL A 383 -10.80 7.84 -4.88
N VAL A 384 -10.51 6.72 -5.52
CA VAL A 384 -11.48 5.96 -6.34
C VAL A 384 -12.72 5.59 -5.52
N LEU A 385 -12.50 5.03 -4.32
CA LEU A 385 -13.60 4.63 -3.44
C LEU A 385 -14.46 5.81 -3.01
N ARG A 386 -13.84 6.89 -2.52
CA ARG A 386 -14.57 8.07 -2.05
C ARG A 386 -15.28 8.79 -3.18
N ARG A 387 -14.69 8.82 -4.39
CA ARG A 387 -15.35 9.38 -5.58
C ARG A 387 -16.62 8.60 -5.93
N ALA A 388 -16.55 7.27 -5.93
CA ALA A 388 -17.74 6.43 -6.15
C ALA A 388 -18.82 6.67 -5.08
N LEU A 389 -18.44 6.70 -3.78
CA LEU A 389 -19.36 7.00 -2.68
C LEU A 389 -19.97 8.41 -2.79
N SER A 390 -19.18 9.40 -3.21
CA SER A 390 -19.67 10.77 -3.41
C SER A 390 -20.69 10.86 -4.53
N PHE A 391 -20.54 10.09 -5.61
CA PHE A 391 -21.52 10.02 -6.69
C PHE A 391 -22.81 9.34 -6.23
N ILE A 392 -22.69 8.23 -5.49
CA ILE A 392 -23.86 7.53 -4.92
C ILE A 392 -24.67 8.49 -4.05
N ASP A 393 -23.99 9.25 -3.18
CA ASP A 393 -24.66 10.22 -2.29
C ASP A 393 -25.20 11.44 -3.03
N LYS A 394 -24.45 11.99 -4.01
CA LYS A 394 -24.85 13.20 -4.76
C LYS A 394 -26.13 13.00 -5.53
N TYR A 395 -26.29 11.84 -6.13
CA TYR A 395 -27.43 11.53 -7.02
C TYR A 395 -28.45 10.60 -6.36
N ASP A 396 -28.31 10.30 -5.07
CA ASP A 396 -29.20 9.40 -4.30
C ASP A 396 -29.44 8.05 -5.01
N LEU A 397 -28.36 7.45 -5.52
CA LEU A 397 -28.44 6.31 -6.42
C LEU A 397 -28.80 4.98 -5.72
N GLY A 398 -28.73 4.92 -4.41
CA GLY A 398 -29.07 3.73 -3.61
C GLY A 398 -28.21 2.49 -3.94
N PHE A 399 -26.97 2.67 -4.40
CA PHE A 399 -26.08 1.56 -4.76
C PHE A 399 -25.26 1.07 -3.58
N ASP A 400 -25.00 -0.25 -3.55
CA ASP A 400 -23.94 -0.85 -2.76
C ASP A 400 -22.77 -1.22 -3.68
N LEU A 401 -21.59 -0.66 -3.38
CA LEU A 401 -20.37 -0.93 -4.15
C LEU A 401 -19.95 -2.39 -4.11
N VAL A 402 -20.22 -3.10 -3.01
CA VAL A 402 -19.91 -4.52 -2.87
C VAL A 402 -20.83 -5.35 -3.78
N GLU A 403 -22.11 -4.98 -3.88
CA GLU A 403 -23.04 -5.61 -4.80
C GLU A 403 -22.58 -5.45 -6.26
N ILE A 404 -22.12 -4.25 -6.62
CA ILE A 404 -21.62 -3.99 -7.98
C ILE A 404 -20.34 -4.78 -8.25
N ALA A 405 -19.42 -4.82 -7.28
CA ALA A 405 -18.19 -5.62 -7.38
C ALA A 405 -18.50 -7.11 -7.58
N LYS A 406 -19.52 -7.63 -6.89
CA LYS A 406 -19.99 -9.00 -7.11
C LYS A 406 -20.50 -9.22 -8.55
N TRP A 407 -21.25 -8.27 -9.11
CA TRP A 407 -21.65 -8.37 -10.52
C TRP A 407 -20.46 -8.39 -11.48
N HIS A 408 -19.41 -7.61 -11.21
CA HIS A 408 -18.17 -7.66 -11.97
C HIS A 408 -17.47 -9.01 -11.82
N ALA A 409 -17.34 -9.52 -10.60
CA ALA A 409 -16.73 -10.81 -10.32
C ALA A 409 -17.49 -11.94 -11.04
N ASP A 410 -18.83 -11.93 -11.04
CA ASP A 410 -19.66 -12.91 -11.73
C ASP A 410 -19.48 -12.84 -13.25
N TYR A 411 -19.44 -11.63 -13.82
CA TYR A 411 -19.26 -11.43 -15.26
C TYR A 411 -17.87 -11.83 -15.74
N LEU A 412 -16.84 -11.49 -14.97
CA LEU A 412 -15.44 -11.72 -15.31
C LEU A 412 -14.91 -13.10 -14.89
N LYS A 413 -15.71 -13.91 -14.19
CA LYS A 413 -15.31 -15.23 -13.71
C LYS A 413 -14.63 -16.13 -14.74
N PRO A 414 -15.03 -16.15 -16.04
CA PRO A 414 -14.36 -17.00 -17.02
C PRO A 414 -12.91 -16.60 -17.34
N MET A 415 -12.53 -15.33 -17.08
CA MET A 415 -11.17 -14.83 -17.25
C MET A 415 -10.40 -14.73 -15.92
N PHE A 416 -11.10 -14.37 -14.85
CA PHE A 416 -10.53 -14.02 -13.54
C PHE A 416 -11.33 -14.67 -12.40
N PRO A 417 -11.27 -16.01 -12.26
CA PRO A 417 -12.06 -16.74 -11.26
C PRO A 417 -11.70 -16.37 -9.82
N GLU A 418 -10.49 -15.88 -9.58
CA GLU A 418 -9.97 -15.46 -8.26
C GLU A 418 -10.73 -14.27 -7.67
N LEU A 419 -11.42 -13.46 -8.49
CA LEU A 419 -12.21 -12.32 -8.02
C LEU A 419 -13.37 -12.74 -7.09
N GLN A 420 -13.79 -13.99 -7.16
CA GLN A 420 -14.86 -14.53 -6.31
C GLN A 420 -14.39 -14.75 -4.86
N THR A 421 -13.09 -15.00 -4.66
CA THR A 421 -12.58 -15.46 -3.37
C THR A 421 -12.44 -14.34 -2.34
N GLU A 422 -12.32 -13.08 -2.77
CA GLU A 422 -12.02 -11.93 -1.91
C GLU A 422 -13.20 -10.98 -1.67
N LEU A 423 -14.39 -11.30 -2.13
CA LEU A 423 -15.58 -10.43 -2.01
C LEU A 423 -15.93 -10.11 -0.54
N ASP A 424 -15.82 -11.07 0.36
CA ASP A 424 -16.10 -10.87 1.79
C ASP A 424 -15.06 -9.96 2.44
N ASN A 425 -13.79 -10.11 2.05
CA ASN A 425 -12.70 -9.25 2.52
C ASN A 425 -12.87 -7.82 1.98
N MET A 426 -13.19 -7.69 0.69
CA MET A 426 -13.53 -6.40 0.07
C MET A 426 -14.69 -5.72 0.81
N ALA A 427 -15.75 -6.44 1.17
CA ALA A 427 -16.88 -5.90 1.91
C ALA A 427 -16.46 -5.29 3.25
N LYS A 428 -15.59 -5.96 4.01
CA LYS A 428 -15.07 -5.46 5.28
C LYS A 428 -14.28 -4.17 5.08
N ILE A 429 -13.39 -4.12 4.08
CA ILE A 429 -12.56 -2.95 3.76
C ILE A 429 -13.43 -1.77 3.33
N VAL A 430 -14.37 -1.99 2.40
CA VAL A 430 -15.28 -0.95 1.89
C VAL A 430 -16.16 -0.39 3.02
N ASN A 431 -16.71 -1.23 3.89
CA ASN A 431 -17.53 -0.78 5.01
C ASN A 431 -16.72 0.03 6.03
N ALA A 432 -15.49 -0.39 6.36
CA ALA A 432 -14.61 0.38 7.22
C ALA A 432 -14.29 1.77 6.64
N GLU A 433 -14.09 1.88 5.33
CA GLU A 433 -13.87 3.17 4.67
C GLU A 433 -15.16 4.01 4.57
N LYS A 434 -16.33 3.39 4.34
CA LYS A 434 -17.63 4.10 4.40
C LYS A 434 -17.83 4.79 5.76
N ASP A 435 -17.52 4.09 6.85
CA ASP A 435 -17.66 4.64 8.21
C ASP A 435 -16.67 5.79 8.44
N LYS A 436 -15.40 5.61 8.08
CA LYS A 436 -14.41 6.70 8.11
C LYS A 436 -14.82 7.89 7.25
N PHE A 437 -15.38 7.66 6.08
CA PHE A 437 -15.85 8.72 5.18
C PHE A 437 -17.00 9.52 5.79
N LYS A 438 -17.99 8.83 6.40
CA LYS A 438 -19.10 9.49 7.12
C LYS A 438 -18.61 10.32 8.31
N GLU A 439 -17.69 9.78 9.10
CA GLU A 439 -17.11 10.51 10.23
C GLU A 439 -16.30 11.74 9.78
N THR A 440 -15.51 11.56 8.72
CA THR A 440 -14.73 12.64 8.12
C THR A 440 -15.66 13.75 7.64
N ARG A 441 -16.74 13.44 6.94
CA ARG A 441 -17.72 14.43 6.47
C ARG A 441 -18.35 15.26 7.61
N LYS A 442 -18.62 14.64 8.76
CA LYS A 442 -19.14 15.38 9.94
C LYS A 442 -18.11 16.39 10.45
N LYS A 443 -16.84 16.02 10.50
CA LYS A 443 -15.73 16.88 10.95
C LYS A 443 -15.39 17.96 9.91
N ILE A 444 -15.42 17.60 8.63
CA ILE A 444 -15.13 18.49 7.48
C ILE A 444 -16.02 19.73 7.52
N LYS A 445 -17.32 19.56 7.72
CA LYS A 445 -18.28 20.67 7.74
C LYS A 445 -17.84 21.74 8.74
N ALA A 446 -17.50 21.35 9.95
CA ALA A 446 -17.04 22.26 10.99
C ALA A 446 -15.68 22.93 10.66
N SER A 447 -14.73 22.15 10.14
CA SER A 447 -13.38 22.64 9.80
C SER A 447 -13.39 23.59 8.60
N ILE A 448 -14.10 23.26 7.53
CA ILE A 448 -14.19 24.13 6.33
C ILE A 448 -14.96 25.42 6.68
N THR A 449 -16.08 25.33 7.40
CA THR A 449 -16.81 26.51 7.82
C THR A 449 -15.92 27.48 8.61
N ALA A 450 -15.14 26.95 9.56
CA ALA A 450 -14.20 27.76 10.33
C ALA A 450 -13.05 28.38 9.48
N LEU A 451 -12.59 27.70 8.43
CA LEU A 451 -11.56 28.22 7.52
C LEU A 451 -12.14 29.28 6.58
N VAL A 452 -13.37 29.09 6.09
CA VAL A 452 -14.08 30.04 5.23
C VAL A 452 -14.45 31.31 6.03
N GLU A 453 -14.95 31.17 7.27
CA GLU A 453 -15.24 32.29 8.15
C GLU A 453 -14.02 33.13 8.52
N LYS A 454 -12.82 32.52 8.53
CA LYS A 454 -11.54 33.20 8.73
C LYS A 454 -10.95 33.80 7.45
N ASP A 455 -11.67 33.76 6.35
CA ASP A 455 -11.21 34.20 5.02
C ASP A 455 -9.84 33.61 4.62
N THR A 456 -9.61 32.32 4.97
CA THR A 456 -8.35 31.64 4.70
C THR A 456 -8.20 31.44 3.20
N LYS A 457 -7.00 31.77 2.68
CA LYS A 457 -6.67 31.51 1.28
C LYS A 457 -6.37 30.01 1.10
N PHE A 458 -7.14 29.37 0.23
CA PHE A 458 -6.93 27.96 -0.13
C PHE A 458 -5.93 27.89 -1.29
N ASP A 459 -4.66 27.81 -0.96
CA ASP A 459 -3.60 27.54 -1.93
C ASP A 459 -3.34 26.03 -2.08
N ASP A 460 -2.51 25.67 -3.05
CA ASP A 460 -2.19 24.26 -3.38
C ASP A 460 -1.61 23.52 -2.16
N ALA A 461 -0.82 24.19 -1.33
CA ALA A 461 -0.22 23.60 -0.15
C ALA A 461 -1.28 23.26 0.90
N LEU A 462 -2.24 24.16 1.16
CA LEU A 462 -3.34 23.94 2.10
C LEU A 462 -4.32 22.91 1.55
N LEU A 463 -4.64 22.94 0.25
CA LEU A 463 -5.48 21.93 -0.40
C LEU A 463 -4.85 20.54 -0.28
N THR A 464 -3.55 20.43 -0.55
CA THR A 464 -2.79 19.18 -0.38
C THR A 464 -2.79 18.72 1.07
N GLN A 465 -2.52 19.61 2.01
CA GLN A 465 -2.53 19.29 3.43
C GLN A 465 -3.90 18.83 3.94
N LEU A 466 -4.98 19.53 3.59
CA LEU A 466 -6.36 19.16 3.95
C LEU A 466 -6.73 17.80 3.38
N TYR A 467 -6.29 17.54 2.16
CA TYR A 467 -6.53 16.28 1.50
C TYR A 467 -5.71 15.14 2.16
N GLU A 468 -4.40 15.30 2.32
CA GLU A 468 -3.52 14.27 2.91
C GLU A 468 -3.84 13.99 4.38
N SER A 469 -4.09 15.03 5.19
CA SER A 469 -4.30 14.88 6.64
C SER A 469 -5.72 14.49 7.03
N GLN A 470 -6.72 15.00 6.30
CA GLN A 470 -8.14 14.87 6.66
C GLN A 470 -8.97 14.19 5.57
N GLY A 471 -8.42 13.98 4.37
CA GLY A 471 -9.11 13.41 3.22
C GLY A 471 -10.20 14.33 2.66
N ILE A 472 -10.05 15.65 2.85
CA ILE A 472 -10.96 16.65 2.32
C ILE A 472 -10.61 16.95 0.87
N THR A 473 -11.51 16.62 -0.05
CA THR A 473 -11.29 16.91 -1.47
C THR A 473 -11.57 18.39 -1.79
N PRO A 474 -10.90 18.96 -2.81
CA PRO A 474 -11.22 20.31 -3.28
C PRO A 474 -12.69 20.47 -3.69
N GLU A 475 -13.31 19.43 -4.23
CA GLU A 475 -14.73 19.42 -4.58
C GLU A 475 -15.64 19.54 -3.34
N GLU A 476 -15.22 19.00 -2.21
CA GLU A 476 -15.95 19.16 -0.95
C GLU A 476 -15.82 20.58 -0.42
N ILE A 477 -14.65 21.21 -0.57
CA ILE A 477 -14.44 22.61 -0.18
C ILE A 477 -15.30 23.54 -1.06
N ARG A 478 -15.42 23.27 -2.36
CA ARG A 478 -16.29 24.03 -3.28
C ARG A 478 -17.76 24.06 -2.89
N LYS A 479 -18.26 23.10 -2.13
CA LYS A 479 -19.63 23.15 -1.61
C LYS A 479 -19.84 24.31 -0.62
N PHE A 480 -18.76 24.76 0.02
CA PHE A 480 -18.76 25.85 0.99
C PHE A 480 -18.15 27.15 0.44
N LYS A 481 -17.27 27.03 -0.56
CA LYS A 481 -16.62 28.12 -1.28
C LYS A 481 -16.68 27.86 -2.79
N PRO A 482 -17.79 28.19 -3.46
CA PRO A 482 -18.03 27.83 -4.87
C PRO A 482 -17.02 28.44 -5.86
N ASP A 483 -16.42 29.56 -5.48
CA ASP A 483 -15.39 30.30 -6.22
C ASP A 483 -13.96 29.75 -6.07
N LEU A 484 -13.77 28.63 -5.39
CA LEU A 484 -12.47 28.00 -5.22
C LEU A 484 -11.91 27.59 -6.59
N GLU A 485 -10.78 28.18 -6.96
CA GLU A 485 -9.98 27.72 -8.09
C GLU A 485 -9.22 26.44 -7.70
N MET A 486 -9.35 25.42 -8.53
CA MET A 486 -8.66 24.15 -8.34
C MET A 486 -7.59 23.99 -9.41
N PRO A 487 -6.33 23.66 -9.05
CA PRO A 487 -5.31 23.30 -10.03
C PRO A 487 -5.80 22.14 -10.90
N SER A 488 -5.61 22.26 -12.20
CA SER A 488 -6.05 21.24 -13.17
C SER A 488 -5.31 19.91 -12.99
N ASP A 489 -4.10 19.97 -12.46
CA ASP A 489 -3.17 18.86 -12.23
C ASP A 489 -3.07 18.42 -10.75
N PHE A 490 -3.99 18.88 -9.87
CA PHE A 490 -3.94 18.61 -8.43
C PHE A 490 -3.76 17.12 -8.08
N TYR A 491 -4.56 16.26 -8.71
CA TYR A 491 -4.48 14.82 -8.44
C TYR A 491 -3.29 14.15 -9.12
N GLU A 492 -2.80 14.70 -10.24
CA GLU A 492 -1.58 14.26 -10.91
C GLU A 492 -0.35 14.52 -10.05
N GLN A 493 -0.18 15.75 -9.55
CA GLN A 493 0.88 16.13 -8.62
C GLN A 493 0.89 15.27 -7.34
N LEU A 494 -0.29 14.98 -6.79
CA LEU A 494 -0.41 14.09 -5.63
C LEU A 494 0.00 12.65 -5.96
N THR A 495 -0.39 12.15 -7.12
CA THR A 495 -0.03 10.81 -7.58
C THR A 495 1.48 10.69 -7.80
N GLU A 496 2.10 11.67 -8.44
CA GLU A 496 3.55 11.74 -8.64
C GLU A 496 4.31 11.82 -7.31
N LYS A 497 3.87 12.67 -6.38
CA LYS A 497 4.45 12.78 -5.04
C LYS A 497 4.44 11.46 -4.29
N HIS A 498 3.38 10.67 -4.41
CA HIS A 498 3.26 9.38 -3.72
C HIS A 498 3.88 8.22 -4.47
N SER A 499 4.09 8.32 -5.78
CA SER A 499 4.82 7.32 -6.57
C SER A 499 6.35 7.43 -6.42
N SER A 500 6.86 8.62 -6.12
CA SER A 500 8.30 8.88 -5.96
C SER A 500 8.88 8.57 -4.56
N LEU A 501 8.10 8.07 -3.62
CA LEU A 501 8.54 7.81 -2.23
C LEU A 501 9.36 6.53 -2.02
N THR A 502 9.84 5.88 -3.08
CA THR A 502 10.67 4.68 -3.02
C THR A 502 12.16 4.90 -3.29
N GLU A 503 12.65 6.14 -3.29
CA GLU A 503 14.08 6.44 -3.30
C GLU A 503 14.65 6.37 -1.87
N GLY A 504 15.10 5.20 -1.44
CA GLY A 504 15.65 4.98 -0.12
C GLY A 504 16.54 3.74 -0.02
N GLY A 505 17.43 3.55 -0.96
CA GLY A 505 18.54 2.62 -0.86
C GLY A 505 19.85 3.41 -1.01
N GLU A 506 20.44 3.88 0.09
CA GLU A 506 21.83 4.34 0.06
C GLU A 506 22.71 3.18 -0.42
N GLY A 507 23.05 3.20 -1.70
CA GLY A 507 24.11 2.39 -2.27
C GLY A 507 25.43 2.81 -1.63
N GLY A 508 25.79 2.18 -0.52
CA GLY A 508 27.10 2.38 0.12
C GLY A 508 28.21 2.16 -0.92
N LYS A 509 29.17 3.07 -0.98
CA LYS A 509 30.33 2.98 -1.89
C LYS A 509 30.96 1.60 -1.74
N MET A 510 31.05 0.84 -2.83
CA MET A 510 31.71 -0.47 -2.84
C MET A 510 33.15 -0.35 -2.34
N ILE A 511 33.55 -1.27 -1.46
CA ILE A 511 34.95 -1.37 -1.01
C ILE A 511 35.75 -1.88 -2.21
N ALA A 512 36.59 -1.02 -2.77
CA ALA A 512 37.43 -1.38 -3.91
C ALA A 512 38.44 -2.46 -3.54
N ASN A 513 38.68 -3.43 -4.43
CA ASN A 513 39.71 -4.46 -4.38
C ASN A 513 39.56 -5.51 -3.26
N VAL A 514 38.36 -5.86 -2.84
CA VAL A 514 38.11 -6.97 -1.91
C VAL A 514 37.08 -7.93 -2.50
N CYS A 515 37.31 -9.23 -2.41
CA CYS A 515 36.35 -10.25 -2.84
C CYS A 515 35.14 -10.30 -1.93
N ALA A 516 33.99 -10.78 -2.45
CA ALA A 516 32.78 -11.03 -1.66
C ALA A 516 33.10 -11.99 -0.49
N THR A 517 32.50 -11.72 0.67
CA THR A 517 32.69 -12.59 1.85
C THR A 517 31.79 -13.83 1.73
N GLU A 518 32.38 -15.02 1.89
CA GLU A 518 31.62 -16.29 1.94
C GLU A 518 30.78 -16.36 3.23
N LYS A 519 29.49 -16.63 3.10
CA LYS A 519 28.52 -16.61 4.20
C LYS A 519 28.29 -18.01 4.76
N LEU A 520 28.88 -18.34 5.92
CA LEU A 520 28.71 -19.62 6.62
C LEU A 520 27.53 -19.60 7.62
N CYS A 521 26.92 -18.43 7.88
CA CYS A 521 25.85 -18.25 8.88
C CYS A 521 24.59 -19.09 8.59
N TYR A 522 24.46 -19.67 7.41
CA TYR A 522 23.34 -20.54 7.02
C TYR A 522 23.64 -22.04 7.20
N LEU A 523 24.87 -22.42 7.60
CA LEU A 523 25.31 -23.82 7.73
C LEU A 523 25.24 -24.35 9.18
N ASP A 524 24.57 -23.63 10.08
CA ASP A 524 24.52 -23.93 11.53
C ASP A 524 25.91 -24.03 12.18
N GLU A 525 26.91 -23.39 11.59
CA GLU A 525 28.25 -23.29 12.12
C GLU A 525 28.37 -22.10 13.09
N PHE A 526 28.90 -22.34 14.27
CA PHE A 526 29.13 -21.32 15.31
C PHE A 526 30.61 -21.08 15.58
N GLN A 527 31.51 -21.90 15.00
CA GLN A 527 32.95 -21.75 15.03
C GLN A 527 33.48 -21.90 13.60
N PHE A 528 34.44 -21.07 13.23
CA PHE A 528 34.99 -21.07 11.90
C PHE A 528 36.39 -20.47 11.88
N ASP A 529 37.21 -20.88 10.89
CA ASP A 529 38.48 -20.25 10.61
C ASP A 529 38.38 -19.40 9.36
N ALA A 530 38.98 -18.20 9.42
CA ALA A 530 38.96 -17.26 8.32
C ALA A 530 40.30 -16.53 8.18
N THR A 531 40.51 -15.89 7.02
CA THR A 531 41.67 -15.07 6.75
C THR A 531 41.26 -13.58 6.68
N ILE A 532 41.99 -12.71 7.36
CA ILE A 532 41.76 -11.27 7.30
C ILE A 532 42.24 -10.75 5.94
N LEU A 533 41.30 -10.24 5.13
CA LEU A 533 41.57 -9.67 3.81
C LEU A 533 41.93 -8.17 3.89
N LYS A 534 41.30 -7.45 4.84
CA LYS A 534 41.50 -6.01 5.00
C LYS A 534 41.18 -5.58 6.43
N ILE A 535 41.87 -4.52 6.88
CA ILE A 535 41.56 -3.84 8.14
C ILE A 535 41.27 -2.38 7.81
N MET A 536 40.13 -1.88 8.31
CA MET A 536 39.67 -0.50 8.11
C MET A 536 39.22 0.07 9.45
N ASP A 537 40.10 0.85 10.09
CA ASP A 537 39.90 1.32 11.46
C ASP A 537 39.62 0.12 12.40
N ASP A 538 38.48 0.09 13.08
CA ASP A 538 38.09 -1.02 13.97
C ASP A 538 37.31 -2.13 13.26
N ASN A 539 37.28 -2.15 11.91
CA ASN A 539 36.55 -3.13 11.14
C ASN A 539 37.48 -4.08 10.39
N LEU A 540 37.24 -5.36 10.55
CA LEU A 540 37.91 -6.44 9.84
C LEU A 540 37.04 -6.97 8.69
N VAL A 541 37.67 -7.17 7.54
CA VAL A 541 37.05 -7.90 6.40
C VAL A 541 37.70 -9.26 6.34
N LEU A 542 36.87 -10.30 6.36
CA LEU A 542 37.27 -11.70 6.30
C LEU A 542 36.93 -12.31 4.93
N ASP A 543 37.64 -13.35 4.51
CA ASP A 543 37.32 -14.16 3.31
C ASP A 543 36.00 -14.89 3.50
N ARG A 544 35.68 -15.37 4.69
CA ARG A 544 34.46 -16.07 5.08
C ARG A 544 34.05 -15.73 6.50
N THR A 545 32.77 -15.89 6.82
CA THR A 545 32.27 -15.65 8.18
C THR A 545 31.00 -16.42 8.51
N ALA A 546 30.90 -16.93 9.75
CA ALA A 546 29.68 -17.46 10.31
C ALA A 546 28.85 -16.39 11.05
N PHE A 547 29.35 -15.18 11.22
CA PHE A 547 28.58 -14.06 11.77
C PHE A 547 27.52 -13.60 10.77
N TYR A 548 26.29 -13.46 11.23
CA TYR A 548 25.21 -12.80 10.48
C TYR A 548 25.37 -11.29 10.59
N ALA A 549 25.40 -10.61 9.46
CA ALA A 549 25.42 -9.16 9.40
C ALA A 549 24.01 -8.57 9.44
N THR A 550 23.79 -7.43 10.10
CA THR A 550 22.50 -6.73 10.13
C THR A 550 21.94 -6.61 8.72
N SER A 551 20.77 -7.21 8.52
CA SER A 551 20.12 -7.28 7.21
C SER A 551 18.66 -7.75 7.36
N GLY A 552 17.75 -7.32 6.43
CA GLY A 552 16.38 -7.82 6.40
C GLY A 552 15.62 -7.65 7.72
N GLY A 553 15.89 -6.59 8.46
CA GLY A 553 15.28 -6.31 9.76
C GLY A 553 15.87 -7.08 10.94
N GLN A 554 16.76 -8.06 10.72
CA GLN A 554 17.40 -8.81 11.80
C GLN A 554 18.72 -8.16 12.22
N GLU A 555 18.93 -8.01 13.54
CA GLU A 555 20.19 -7.59 14.14
C GLU A 555 21.32 -8.59 13.85
N HIS A 556 22.56 -8.07 13.88
CA HIS A 556 23.79 -8.83 13.75
C HIS A 556 24.03 -9.80 14.93
N ASP A 557 24.88 -10.76 14.68
CA ASP A 557 25.48 -11.57 15.73
C ASP A 557 26.60 -10.86 16.46
N THR A 558 26.89 -11.31 17.66
CA THR A 558 28.09 -11.01 18.45
C THR A 558 28.91 -12.26 18.70
N GLY A 559 30.13 -12.10 19.20
CA GLY A 559 31.03 -13.20 19.52
C GLY A 559 32.47 -12.75 19.63
N THR A 560 33.41 -13.61 19.22
CA THR A 560 34.84 -13.31 19.29
C THR A 560 35.59 -13.73 18.03
N LEU A 561 36.70 -13.03 17.72
CA LEU A 561 37.75 -13.42 16.80
C LEU A 561 39.04 -13.53 17.57
N ASP A 562 39.65 -14.72 17.63
CA ASP A 562 40.80 -15.01 18.48
C ASP A 562 40.63 -14.53 19.93
N GLY A 563 39.41 -14.65 20.49
CA GLY A 563 39.07 -14.19 21.82
C GLY A 563 38.76 -12.69 21.96
N ILE A 564 38.98 -11.89 20.91
CA ILE A 564 38.66 -10.45 20.89
C ILE A 564 37.20 -10.27 20.47
N LYS A 565 36.47 -9.46 21.23
CA LYS A 565 35.02 -9.29 21.04
C LYS A 565 34.71 -8.60 19.72
N VAL A 566 33.71 -9.19 19.01
CA VAL A 566 33.04 -8.61 17.85
C VAL A 566 31.76 -7.98 18.36
N SER A 567 31.69 -6.64 18.26
CA SER A 567 30.58 -5.84 18.79
C SER A 567 29.50 -5.51 17.76
N ASP A 568 29.85 -5.53 16.46
CA ASP A 568 28.93 -5.19 15.36
C ASP A 568 29.35 -5.93 14.08
N VAL A 569 28.38 -6.32 13.27
CA VAL A 569 28.61 -6.94 11.96
C VAL A 569 27.63 -6.37 10.95
N PHE A 570 28.14 -5.76 9.89
CA PHE A 570 27.33 -5.09 8.88
C PHE A 570 27.84 -5.31 7.46
N LYS A 571 27.01 -5.04 6.46
CA LYS A 571 27.34 -5.22 5.04
C LYS A 571 27.71 -3.92 4.36
N GLN A 572 28.64 -4.03 3.40
CA GLN A 572 28.88 -3.01 2.40
C GLN A 572 29.01 -3.69 1.03
N GLY A 573 27.93 -3.69 0.27
CA GLY A 573 27.75 -4.56 -0.91
C GLY A 573 27.78 -6.03 -0.51
N GLU A 574 28.64 -6.85 -1.16
CA GLU A 574 28.80 -8.27 -0.84
C GLU A 574 29.92 -8.53 0.19
N VAL A 575 30.51 -7.49 0.76
CA VAL A 575 31.56 -7.58 1.78
C VAL A 575 30.95 -7.43 3.16
N ILE A 576 31.34 -8.28 4.11
CA ILE A 576 30.92 -8.23 5.51
C ILE A 576 32.07 -7.68 6.37
N LEU A 577 31.74 -6.64 7.15
CA LEU A 577 32.66 -5.98 8.07
C LEU A 577 32.33 -6.38 9.51
N HIS A 578 33.39 -6.68 10.27
CA HIS A 578 33.30 -7.08 11.67
C HIS A 578 33.98 -6.03 12.53
N ARG A 579 33.22 -5.31 13.34
CA ARG A 579 33.76 -4.33 14.29
C ARG A 579 34.29 -5.05 15.52
N VAL A 580 35.57 -4.88 15.81
CA VAL A 580 36.25 -5.48 16.95
C VAL A 580 36.74 -4.44 17.95
N GLU A 581 36.81 -4.79 19.22
CA GLU A 581 37.23 -3.87 20.27
C GLU A 581 38.71 -3.50 20.19
N GLU A 582 39.56 -4.39 19.64
CA GLU A 582 41.04 -4.20 19.60
C GLU A 582 41.62 -4.57 18.22
N SER A 583 41.30 -3.79 17.19
CA SER A 583 41.74 -4.04 15.81
C SER A 583 43.27 -4.08 15.62
N SER A 584 44.02 -3.36 16.47
CA SER A 584 45.51 -3.28 16.45
C SER A 584 46.20 -4.63 16.70
N LYS A 585 45.53 -5.59 17.27
CA LYS A 585 46.05 -6.95 17.49
C LYS A 585 46.06 -7.83 16.23
N PHE A 586 45.40 -7.38 15.17
CA PHE A 586 45.23 -8.15 13.94
C PHE A 586 46.12 -7.65 12.80
N LYS A 587 46.44 -8.53 11.86
CA LYS A 587 47.21 -8.22 10.65
C LYS A 587 46.49 -8.78 9.40
N VAL A 588 46.64 -8.04 8.31
CA VAL A 588 46.16 -8.53 7.00
C VAL A 588 46.90 -9.84 6.64
N GLY A 589 46.16 -10.84 6.16
CA GLY A 589 46.68 -12.17 5.87
C GLY A 589 46.74 -13.11 7.09
N GLN A 590 46.42 -12.62 8.30
CA GLN A 590 46.37 -13.49 9.50
C GLN A 590 45.13 -14.42 9.41
N LYS A 591 45.35 -15.69 9.80
CA LYS A 591 44.26 -16.62 10.07
C LYS A 591 43.74 -16.39 11.47
N VAL A 592 42.41 -16.31 11.61
CA VAL A 592 41.73 -16.08 12.87
C VAL A 592 40.66 -17.13 13.08
N HIS A 593 40.42 -17.48 14.36
CA HIS A 593 39.35 -18.35 14.77
C HIS A 593 38.17 -17.54 15.28
N GLY A 594 37.00 -17.69 14.63
CA GLY A 594 35.77 -17.01 14.98
C GLY A 594 34.82 -17.90 15.77
N VAL A 595 34.23 -17.32 16.84
CA VAL A 595 33.21 -17.96 17.67
C VAL A 595 32.01 -17.06 17.80
N VAL A 596 30.85 -17.51 17.31
CA VAL A 596 29.56 -16.80 17.35
C VAL A 596 28.86 -17.05 18.67
N ASP A 597 28.26 -16.01 19.27
CA ASP A 597 27.39 -16.15 20.45
C ASP A 597 26.13 -16.96 20.09
N ARG A 598 26.18 -18.23 20.51
CA ARG A 598 25.13 -19.20 20.19
C ARG A 598 23.79 -18.85 20.84
N ALA A 599 23.81 -18.28 22.06
CA ALA A 599 22.59 -17.95 22.77
C ALA A 599 21.86 -16.78 22.08
N ARG A 600 22.61 -15.74 21.70
CA ARG A 600 22.10 -14.61 20.92
C ARG A 600 21.56 -15.06 19.57
N ARG A 601 22.32 -15.86 18.80
CA ARG A 601 21.89 -16.38 17.49
C ARG A 601 20.59 -17.20 17.62
N LYS A 602 20.48 -18.07 18.62
CA LYS A 602 19.29 -18.88 18.87
C LYS A 602 18.08 -17.98 19.09
N GLN A 603 18.18 -16.98 19.98
CA GLN A 603 17.08 -16.06 20.27
C GLN A 603 16.66 -15.25 19.04
N LEU A 604 17.62 -14.76 18.24
CA LEU A 604 17.34 -14.04 16.99
C LEU A 604 16.65 -14.96 15.98
N ALA A 605 17.09 -16.21 15.83
CA ALA A 605 16.46 -17.18 14.93
C ALA A 605 15.05 -17.56 15.38
N GLN A 606 14.79 -17.70 16.70
CA GLN A 606 13.46 -17.92 17.26
C GLN A 606 12.54 -16.74 16.96
N ASN A 607 12.99 -15.52 17.26
CA ASN A 607 12.21 -14.31 17.01
C ASN A 607 11.93 -14.13 15.51
N HIS A 608 12.91 -14.41 14.62
CA HIS A 608 12.74 -14.26 13.17
C HIS A 608 11.78 -15.33 12.60
N SER A 609 11.91 -16.57 13.05
CA SER A 609 10.97 -17.62 12.63
C SER A 609 9.56 -17.35 13.15
N ALA A 610 9.44 -16.71 14.32
CA ALA A 610 8.16 -16.25 14.84
C ALA A 610 7.54 -15.13 13.98
N VAL A 611 8.34 -14.25 13.36
CA VAL A 611 7.83 -13.22 12.42
C VAL A 611 7.02 -13.87 11.29
N HIS A 612 7.58 -14.92 10.65
CA HIS A 612 6.90 -15.67 9.60
C HIS A 612 5.60 -16.32 10.08
N LEU A 613 5.63 -17.00 11.26
CA LEU A 613 4.42 -17.59 11.80
C LEU A 613 3.36 -16.55 12.15
N VAL A 614 3.75 -15.41 12.71
CA VAL A 614 2.82 -14.32 13.05
C VAL A 614 2.24 -13.71 11.77
N ASN A 615 3.03 -13.54 10.71
CA ASN A 615 2.56 -13.06 9.41
C ASN A 615 1.55 -14.02 8.77
N GLY A 616 1.87 -15.33 8.73
CA GLY A 616 0.95 -16.36 8.24
C GLY A 616 -0.35 -16.41 9.03
N ALA A 617 -0.27 -16.38 10.39
CA ALA A 617 -1.44 -16.40 11.26
C ALA A 617 -2.29 -15.12 11.12
N ALA A 618 -1.66 -13.96 11.04
CA ALA A 618 -2.38 -12.70 10.82
C ALA A 618 -3.14 -12.72 9.48
N ARG A 619 -2.54 -13.27 8.43
CA ARG A 619 -3.18 -13.44 7.11
C ARG A 619 -4.37 -14.40 7.18
N GLU A 620 -4.23 -15.54 7.85
CA GLU A 620 -5.31 -16.52 8.00
C GLU A 620 -6.50 -15.95 8.79
N ILE A 621 -6.24 -15.17 9.84
CA ILE A 621 -7.29 -14.62 10.71
C ILE A 621 -7.90 -13.31 10.17
N LEU A 622 -7.10 -12.44 9.57
CA LEU A 622 -7.53 -11.10 9.16
C LEU A 622 -7.90 -11.02 7.67
N GLY A 623 -7.29 -11.86 6.82
CA GLY A 623 -7.54 -11.93 5.37
C GLY A 623 -6.28 -11.71 4.51
N ASN A 624 -6.42 -12.00 3.21
CA ASN A 624 -5.32 -11.98 2.22
C ASN A 624 -4.73 -10.59 1.94
N HIS A 625 -5.37 -9.52 2.40
CA HIS A 625 -4.84 -8.15 2.36
C HIS A 625 -3.69 -7.93 3.34
N VAL A 626 -3.42 -8.89 4.23
CA VAL A 626 -2.28 -8.81 5.17
C VAL A 626 -0.98 -9.09 4.41
N TRP A 627 -0.11 -8.07 4.39
CA TRP A 627 1.24 -8.12 3.85
C TRP A 627 2.21 -7.45 4.80
N GLN A 628 3.45 -7.92 4.83
CA GLN A 628 4.49 -7.27 5.61
C GLN A 628 4.79 -5.88 5.03
N ALA A 629 4.64 -4.86 5.86
CA ALA A 629 5.02 -3.48 5.57
C ALA A 629 6.40 -3.13 6.18
N GLY A 630 6.87 -3.94 7.10
CA GLY A 630 8.18 -3.84 7.72
C GLY A 630 8.36 -4.86 8.84
N SER A 631 9.60 -5.11 9.23
CA SER A 631 9.92 -5.97 10.37
C SER A 631 11.20 -5.53 11.06
N GLU A 632 11.34 -5.88 12.32
CA GLU A 632 12.57 -5.74 13.10
C GLU A 632 12.69 -6.90 14.07
N VAL A 633 13.86 -7.55 14.07
CA VAL A 633 14.14 -8.72 14.88
C VAL A 633 15.33 -8.42 15.76
N ARG A 634 15.09 -8.26 17.06
CA ARG A 634 16.09 -8.04 18.10
C ARG A 634 16.12 -9.19 19.09
N VAL A 635 17.12 -9.21 19.94
CA VAL A 635 17.22 -10.23 21.00
C VAL A 635 16.09 -10.09 22.03
N ASP A 636 15.72 -8.86 22.39
CA ASP A 636 14.71 -8.58 23.40
C ASP A 636 13.28 -8.79 22.91
N LYS A 637 13.00 -8.47 21.65
CA LYS A 637 11.69 -8.60 21.01
C LYS A 637 11.77 -8.59 19.50
N ALA A 638 10.68 -8.97 18.86
CA ALA A 638 10.45 -8.77 17.43
C ALA A 638 9.23 -7.87 17.19
N ARG A 639 9.22 -7.19 16.05
CA ARG A 639 8.07 -6.48 15.55
C ARG A 639 7.80 -6.85 14.10
N LEU A 640 6.52 -6.88 13.77
CA LEU A 640 6.01 -7.04 12.41
C LEU A 640 4.97 -5.96 12.14
N ASP A 641 5.20 -5.16 11.12
CA ASP A 641 4.25 -4.18 10.62
C ASP A 641 3.49 -4.81 9.46
N ILE A 642 2.17 -4.88 9.55
CA ILE A 642 1.31 -5.51 8.55
C ILE A 642 0.31 -4.52 7.97
N THR A 643 -0.05 -4.71 6.71
CA THR A 643 -1.14 -3.96 6.10
C THR A 643 -2.48 -4.41 6.67
N HIS A 644 -3.24 -3.48 7.26
CA HIS A 644 -4.61 -3.73 7.75
C HIS A 644 -5.41 -2.43 7.84
N TYR A 645 -6.68 -2.47 7.46
CA TYR A 645 -7.55 -1.30 7.32
C TYR A 645 -8.09 -0.74 8.65
N SER A 646 -8.05 -1.52 9.73
CA SER A 646 -8.57 -1.14 11.05
C SER A 646 -7.60 -1.50 12.19
N ALA A 647 -7.90 -1.14 13.42
CA ALA A 647 -7.22 -1.67 14.58
C ALA A 647 -7.57 -3.17 14.75
N ILE A 648 -6.60 -3.96 15.20
CA ILE A 648 -6.80 -5.39 15.49
C ILE A 648 -7.46 -5.49 16.87
N THR A 649 -8.56 -6.23 16.98
CA THR A 649 -9.24 -6.43 18.26
C THR A 649 -8.48 -7.40 19.17
N LYS A 650 -8.77 -7.36 20.45
CA LYS A 650 -8.14 -8.28 21.42
C LYS A 650 -8.44 -9.76 21.10
N GLU A 651 -9.67 -10.04 20.62
CA GLU A 651 -10.07 -11.40 20.22
C GLU A 651 -9.30 -11.85 18.97
N GLN A 652 -9.12 -10.97 17.99
CA GLN A 652 -8.32 -11.28 16.81
C GLN A 652 -6.86 -11.52 17.18
N LEU A 653 -6.30 -10.67 18.05
CA LEU A 653 -4.93 -10.79 18.52
C LEU A 653 -4.71 -12.12 19.26
N LYS A 654 -5.66 -12.51 20.13
CA LYS A 654 -5.61 -13.79 20.80
C LYS A 654 -5.68 -14.96 19.82
N LYS A 655 -6.57 -14.91 18.83
CA LYS A 655 -6.66 -15.94 17.79
C LYS A 655 -5.36 -16.09 17.00
N ILE A 656 -4.69 -14.96 16.68
CA ILE A 656 -3.37 -14.98 16.01
C ILE A 656 -2.35 -15.67 16.92
N GLU A 657 -2.24 -15.28 18.20
CA GLU A 657 -1.33 -15.88 19.17
C GLU A 657 -1.59 -17.38 19.36
N ASP A 658 -2.85 -17.76 19.52
CA ASP A 658 -3.25 -19.16 19.71
C ASP A 658 -2.89 -20.02 18.48
N LEU A 659 -3.13 -19.50 17.26
CA LEU A 659 -2.81 -20.18 16.01
C LEU A 659 -1.29 -20.34 15.83
N VAL A 660 -0.51 -19.28 16.10
CA VAL A 660 0.97 -19.35 16.07
C VAL A 660 1.46 -20.46 17.00
N ASN A 661 1.00 -20.47 18.25
CA ASN A 661 1.41 -21.47 19.23
C ASN A 661 0.91 -22.89 18.88
N GLU A 662 -0.21 -23.02 18.16
CA GLU A 662 -0.65 -24.29 17.59
C GLU A 662 0.33 -24.80 16.53
N LYS A 663 0.75 -23.95 15.59
CA LYS A 663 1.73 -24.31 14.54
C LYS A 663 3.09 -24.68 15.13
N ILE A 664 3.51 -24.00 16.21
CA ILE A 664 4.72 -24.35 16.97
C ILE A 664 4.60 -25.78 17.54
N ARG A 665 3.50 -26.10 18.23
CA ARG A 665 3.27 -27.44 18.81
C ARG A 665 3.20 -28.55 17.76
N ARG A 666 2.71 -28.24 16.55
CA ARG A 666 2.68 -29.20 15.44
C ARG A 666 4.07 -29.61 14.97
N GLY A 667 5.08 -28.79 15.13
CA GLY A 667 6.46 -29.13 14.77
C GLY A 667 6.67 -29.19 13.26
N ILE A 668 6.32 -28.14 12.55
CA ILE A 668 6.45 -28.04 11.10
C ILE A 668 7.93 -27.87 10.75
N PRO A 669 8.50 -28.67 9.83
CA PRO A 669 9.84 -28.42 9.30
C PRO A 669 9.93 -27.04 8.63
N ILE A 670 11.05 -26.34 8.84
CA ILE A 670 11.35 -25.06 8.18
C ILE A 670 12.38 -25.33 7.08
N GLU A 671 11.91 -25.45 5.87
CA GLU A 671 12.73 -25.66 4.70
C GLU A 671 13.36 -24.33 4.24
N LYS A 672 14.59 -24.40 3.72
CA LYS A 672 15.38 -23.20 3.34
C LYS A 672 16.03 -23.36 1.97
N PRO A 673 15.29 -23.78 0.90
CA PRO A 673 15.88 -23.97 -0.42
C PRO A 673 16.30 -22.63 -1.03
N VAL A 674 17.33 -22.69 -1.86
CA VAL A 674 17.70 -21.60 -2.78
C VAL A 674 17.16 -21.99 -4.15
N VAL A 675 16.30 -21.15 -4.70
CA VAL A 675 15.54 -21.41 -5.93
C VAL A 675 15.72 -20.26 -6.90
N GLU A 676 15.90 -20.56 -8.17
CA GLU A 676 15.90 -19.52 -9.21
C GLU A 676 14.58 -18.76 -9.19
N ARG A 677 14.63 -17.42 -9.31
CA ARG A 677 13.50 -16.49 -9.10
C ARG A 677 12.26 -16.87 -9.90
N GLY A 678 12.43 -17.12 -11.21
CA GLY A 678 11.29 -17.46 -12.08
C GLY A 678 10.61 -18.75 -11.66
N ARG A 679 11.38 -19.74 -11.23
CA ARG A 679 10.85 -20.98 -10.67
C ARG A 679 10.16 -20.77 -9.32
N ALA A 680 10.73 -19.93 -8.45
CA ALA A 680 10.12 -19.61 -7.16
C ALA A 680 8.77 -18.90 -7.34
N GLU A 681 8.68 -17.95 -8.28
CA GLU A 681 7.42 -17.26 -8.64
C GLU A 681 6.36 -18.24 -9.19
N GLN A 682 6.76 -19.18 -10.04
CA GLN A 682 5.85 -20.20 -10.58
C GLN A 682 5.36 -21.19 -9.51
N GLU A 683 6.25 -21.62 -8.61
CA GLU A 683 5.95 -22.63 -7.60
C GLU A 683 5.21 -22.08 -6.39
N TYR A 684 5.59 -20.86 -5.93
CA TYR A 684 5.08 -20.27 -4.68
C TYR A 684 4.25 -19.00 -4.88
N GLY A 685 4.21 -18.47 -6.10
CA GLY A 685 3.51 -17.22 -6.41
C GLY A 685 4.22 -15.98 -5.83
N PHE A 686 3.56 -14.83 -5.92
CA PHE A 686 4.15 -13.54 -5.51
C PHE A 686 4.17 -13.31 -3.99
N ARG A 687 3.62 -14.22 -3.21
CA ARG A 687 3.72 -14.17 -1.73
C ARG A 687 5.14 -14.26 -1.22
N VAL A 688 6.07 -14.76 -2.01
CA VAL A 688 7.51 -14.76 -1.68
C VAL A 688 8.07 -13.35 -1.41
N TYR A 689 7.42 -12.30 -1.92
CA TYR A 689 7.85 -10.91 -1.79
C TYR A 689 7.26 -10.17 -0.57
N GLN A 690 7.09 -10.83 0.57
CA GLN A 690 6.58 -10.18 1.79
C GLN A 690 7.47 -9.02 2.25
N GLY A 691 8.77 -9.14 2.16
CA GLY A 691 9.74 -8.08 2.47
C GLY A 691 9.99 -7.07 1.34
N GLY A 692 9.20 -7.12 0.24
CA GLY A 692 9.40 -6.32 -0.97
C GLY A 692 10.29 -6.98 -2.01
N ALA A 693 10.62 -6.24 -3.08
CA ALA A 693 11.43 -6.73 -4.19
C ALA A 693 12.85 -7.11 -3.75
N ILE A 694 13.36 -8.24 -4.26
CA ILE A 694 14.69 -8.78 -3.93
C ILE A 694 15.59 -8.70 -5.17
N PRO A 695 16.70 -7.96 -5.12
CA PRO A 695 17.58 -7.73 -6.26
C PRO A 695 18.58 -8.90 -6.50
N GLN A 696 18.12 -10.15 -6.47
CA GLN A 696 18.94 -11.34 -6.65
C GLN A 696 18.26 -12.30 -7.60
N LYS A 697 19.05 -13.01 -8.41
CA LYS A 697 18.55 -14.02 -9.36
C LYS A 697 18.04 -15.26 -8.65
N ASP A 698 18.72 -15.69 -7.60
CA ASP A 698 18.39 -16.86 -6.80
C ASP A 698 17.82 -16.41 -5.45
N LEU A 699 16.61 -16.85 -5.12
CA LEU A 699 15.91 -16.51 -3.89
C LEU A 699 16.12 -17.62 -2.85
N ARG A 700 16.55 -17.24 -1.66
CA ARG A 700 16.49 -18.14 -0.50
C ARG A 700 15.08 -18.10 0.06
N ILE A 701 14.35 -19.20 -0.06
CA ILE A 701 12.97 -19.36 0.37
C ILE A 701 12.94 -19.94 1.78
N ILE A 702 12.13 -19.37 2.65
CA ILE A 702 11.77 -19.95 3.94
C ILE A 702 10.34 -20.47 3.82
N LYS A 703 10.21 -21.82 3.93
CA LYS A 703 8.93 -22.50 3.77
C LYS A 703 8.57 -23.24 5.04
N MET A 704 7.40 -22.97 5.58
CA MET A 704 6.83 -23.61 6.78
C MET A 704 5.59 -24.41 6.39
N GLY A 705 5.82 -25.55 5.69
CA GLY A 705 4.74 -26.33 5.09
C GLY A 705 3.94 -25.50 4.09
N ASP A 706 2.61 -25.61 4.16
CA ASP A 706 1.69 -24.82 3.34
C ASP A 706 1.22 -23.53 4.06
N PHE A 707 1.72 -23.29 5.28
CA PHE A 707 1.27 -22.20 6.12
C PHE A 707 1.90 -20.86 5.75
N ASP A 708 3.21 -20.83 5.51
CA ASP A 708 3.92 -19.63 5.10
C ASP A 708 5.09 -19.95 4.16
N VAL A 709 5.26 -19.11 3.13
CA VAL A 709 6.36 -19.18 2.16
C VAL A 709 6.80 -17.77 1.80
N GLU A 710 8.03 -17.42 2.17
CA GLU A 710 8.61 -16.10 1.93
C GLU A 710 10.08 -16.19 1.49
N ALA A 711 10.52 -15.26 0.68
CA ALA A 711 11.95 -15.09 0.39
C ALA A 711 12.60 -14.28 1.51
N CYS A 712 13.51 -14.89 2.24
CA CYS A 712 14.13 -14.28 3.41
C CYS A 712 15.61 -14.65 3.56
N GLY A 713 16.45 -13.63 3.81
CA GLY A 713 17.88 -13.80 4.05
C GLY A 713 18.27 -13.91 5.53
N GLY A 714 17.32 -14.02 6.46
CA GLY A 714 17.58 -14.12 7.91
C GLY A 714 18.01 -15.50 8.37
N THR A 715 18.39 -15.59 9.64
CA THR A 715 18.64 -16.88 10.30
C THR A 715 17.35 -17.43 10.89
N HIS A 716 17.09 -18.71 10.73
CA HIS A 716 15.85 -19.38 11.15
C HIS A 716 16.11 -20.71 11.84
N CYS A 717 15.18 -21.11 12.68
CA CYS A 717 15.09 -22.46 13.25
C CYS A 717 14.95 -23.50 12.14
N ASN A 718 15.20 -24.78 12.45
CA ASN A 718 15.01 -25.89 11.52
C ASN A 718 13.60 -26.51 11.64
N ASN A 719 12.95 -26.27 12.76
CA ASN A 719 11.60 -26.74 13.04
C ASN A 719 10.85 -25.72 13.88
N THR A 720 9.54 -25.56 13.69
CA THR A 720 8.75 -24.61 14.46
C THR A 720 8.75 -24.88 15.95
N ARG A 721 8.95 -26.14 16.41
CA ARG A 721 9.12 -26.48 17.86
C ARG A 721 10.31 -25.79 18.50
N GLU A 722 11.37 -25.49 17.74
CA GLU A 722 12.55 -24.80 18.27
C GLU A 722 12.26 -23.35 18.65
N ILE A 723 11.16 -22.78 18.14
CA ILE A 723 10.68 -21.43 18.55
C ILE A 723 10.17 -21.47 19.99
N ASP A 724 9.75 -22.65 20.48
CA ASP A 724 9.20 -22.95 21.77
C ASP A 724 7.82 -22.34 21.98
N GLN A 725 7.72 -21.03 22.08
CA GLN A 725 6.47 -20.30 22.30
C GLN A 725 6.57 -18.86 21.81
N VAL A 726 5.42 -18.28 21.45
CA VAL A 726 5.28 -16.86 21.11
C VAL A 726 4.26 -16.20 22.05
N LYS A 727 4.58 -15.01 22.54
CA LYS A 727 3.67 -14.11 23.24
C LYS A 727 3.57 -12.79 22.51
N ILE A 728 2.37 -12.42 22.06
CA ILE A 728 2.13 -11.11 21.49
C ILE A 728 1.96 -10.10 22.62
N LEU A 729 2.78 -9.05 22.62
CA LEU A 729 2.79 -8.03 23.66
C LEU A 729 1.72 -6.96 23.41
N ARG A 730 1.64 -6.50 22.15
CA ARG A 730 0.65 -5.49 21.76
C ARG A 730 0.48 -5.39 20.25
N ALA A 731 -0.67 -4.81 19.85
CA ALA A 731 -0.93 -4.35 18.49
C ALA A 731 -1.20 -2.84 18.51
N THR A 732 -0.53 -2.09 17.65
CA THR A 732 -0.65 -0.62 17.60
C THR A 732 -0.80 -0.17 16.16
N LYS A 733 -1.83 0.62 15.86
CA LYS A 733 -1.96 1.27 14.56
C LYS A 733 -0.93 2.40 14.48
N ILE A 734 0.11 2.23 13.65
CA ILE A 734 1.22 3.18 13.52
C ILE A 734 0.95 4.24 12.46
N GLN A 735 0.21 3.87 11.44
CA GLN A 735 -0.29 4.79 10.41
C GLN A 735 -1.58 4.24 9.80
N ASP A 736 -2.21 5.01 8.95
CA ASP A 736 -3.41 4.53 8.27
C ASP A 736 -3.06 3.40 7.30
N GLY A 737 -3.75 2.27 7.43
CA GLY A 737 -3.47 1.06 6.67
C GLY A 737 -2.33 0.19 7.19
N VAL A 738 -1.65 0.54 8.30
CA VAL A 738 -0.57 -0.27 8.87
C VAL A 738 -0.72 -0.45 10.37
N VAL A 739 -0.67 -1.69 10.82
CA VAL A 739 -0.70 -2.08 12.23
C VAL A 739 0.60 -2.80 12.58
N ARG A 740 1.21 -2.40 13.69
CA ARG A 740 2.40 -3.00 14.28
C ARG A 740 2.02 -4.03 15.30
N LEU A 741 2.55 -5.25 15.15
CA LEU A 741 2.53 -6.32 16.13
C LEU A 741 3.90 -6.39 16.80
N GLU A 742 3.97 -6.30 18.11
CA GLU A 742 5.19 -6.54 18.90
C GLU A 742 5.02 -7.83 19.69
N PHE A 743 6.02 -8.68 19.66
CA PHE A 743 5.99 -10.01 20.27
C PHE A 743 7.38 -10.52 20.64
N VAL A 744 7.42 -11.56 21.43
CA VAL A 744 8.61 -12.27 21.86
C VAL A 744 8.45 -13.78 21.65
N ALA A 745 9.57 -14.48 21.44
CA ALA A 745 9.59 -15.94 21.27
C ALA A 745 10.55 -16.60 22.28
N GLY A 746 10.42 -17.92 22.46
CA GLY A 746 11.30 -18.72 23.28
C GLY A 746 11.31 -18.31 24.75
N ASP A 747 12.47 -18.31 25.37
CA ASP A 747 12.65 -18.00 26.79
C ASP A 747 12.09 -16.60 27.16
N LYS A 748 12.13 -15.64 26.23
CA LYS A 748 11.55 -14.30 26.41
C LYS A 748 10.03 -14.34 26.47
N ALA A 749 9.38 -15.25 25.75
CA ALA A 749 7.93 -15.43 25.81
C ALA A 749 7.51 -16.06 27.16
N ASN A 750 8.31 -17.02 27.66
CA ASN A 750 8.10 -17.61 28.96
C ASN A 750 8.24 -16.55 30.07
N ALA A 751 9.32 -15.75 30.02
CA ALA A 751 9.52 -14.65 30.95
C ALA A 751 8.39 -13.60 30.89
N ALA A 752 7.88 -13.26 29.72
CA ALA A 752 6.77 -12.32 29.57
C ALA A 752 5.46 -12.88 30.18
N LYS A 753 5.21 -14.20 30.06
CA LYS A 753 4.05 -14.84 30.69
C LYS A 753 4.16 -14.85 32.20
N GLU A 754 5.34 -15.20 32.73
CA GLU A 754 5.55 -15.15 34.20
C GLU A 754 5.42 -13.72 34.73
N ALA A 755 5.96 -12.72 34.01
CA ALA A 755 5.77 -11.32 34.37
C ALA A 755 4.28 -10.89 34.33
N THR A 756 3.50 -11.37 33.36
CA THR A 756 2.05 -11.14 33.33
C THR A 756 1.34 -11.80 34.50
N LYS A 757 1.74 -13.02 34.87
CA LYS A 757 1.19 -13.73 36.03
C LYS A 757 1.53 -13.02 37.34
N GLU A 758 2.79 -12.62 37.52
CA GLU A 758 3.23 -11.84 38.67
C GLU A 758 2.49 -10.50 38.78
N LEU A 759 2.29 -9.82 37.64
CA LEU A 759 1.51 -8.59 37.58
C LEU A 759 0.05 -8.83 37.99
N HIS A 760 -0.53 -9.96 37.56
CA HIS A 760 -1.87 -10.37 37.95
C HIS A 760 -1.95 -10.55 39.50
N GLU A 761 -1.04 -11.32 40.06
CA GLU A 761 -0.97 -11.54 41.50
C GLU A 761 -0.80 -10.21 42.27
N LYS A 762 0.10 -9.33 41.83
CA LYS A 762 0.29 -7.99 42.41
C LYS A 762 -0.96 -7.11 42.30
N THR A 763 -1.73 -7.25 41.24
CA THR A 763 -2.99 -6.49 41.02
C THR A 763 -4.09 -6.95 41.97
N LEU A 764 -4.16 -8.26 42.24
CA LEU A 764 -5.18 -8.83 43.11
C LEU A 764 -4.88 -8.65 44.61
N LYS A 765 -3.61 -8.56 44.96
CA LYS A 765 -3.18 -8.45 46.36
C LYS A 765 -3.85 -7.30 47.13
N PRO A 766 -3.93 -6.06 46.63
CA PRO A 766 -4.62 -4.95 47.32
C PRO A 766 -6.12 -5.14 47.49
N LEU A 767 -6.71 -6.05 46.69
CA LEU A 767 -8.15 -6.33 46.73
C LEU A 767 -8.53 -7.41 47.75
N SER A 768 -7.54 -8.09 48.35
CA SER A 768 -7.76 -9.10 49.37
C SER A 768 -8.50 -8.49 50.57
N GLY A 769 -9.62 -9.07 50.96
CA GLY A 769 -10.51 -8.55 51.99
C GLY A 769 -11.56 -7.54 51.53
N LEU A 770 -11.43 -7.01 50.29
CA LEU A 770 -12.43 -6.15 49.66
C LEU A 770 -13.32 -6.88 48.67
N VAL A 771 -12.86 -8.00 48.15
CA VAL A 771 -13.56 -8.86 47.21
C VAL A 771 -13.51 -10.31 47.72
N CYS A 772 -14.56 -11.09 47.46
CA CYS A 772 -14.59 -12.51 47.81
C CYS A 772 -13.46 -13.28 47.11
N GLU A 773 -12.70 -14.11 47.80
CA GLU A 773 -11.58 -14.90 47.26
C GLU A 773 -11.97 -15.75 46.03
N ALA A 774 -13.17 -16.30 46.03
CA ALA A 774 -13.67 -17.08 44.89
C ALA A 774 -13.81 -16.24 43.60
N VAL A 775 -14.01 -14.93 43.70
CA VAL A 775 -14.12 -14.01 42.56
C VAL A 775 -12.74 -13.51 42.13
N LEU A 776 -11.80 -13.35 43.07
CA LEU A 776 -10.42 -12.93 42.75
C LEU A 776 -9.70 -13.87 41.77
N THR A 777 -9.94 -15.18 41.88
CA THR A 777 -9.31 -16.18 41.02
C THR A 777 -9.90 -16.24 39.61
N GLY A 778 -11.03 -15.58 39.35
CA GLY A 778 -11.75 -15.58 38.07
C GLY A 778 -11.41 -14.43 37.14
N TYR A 779 -10.66 -13.43 37.61
CA TYR A 779 -10.36 -12.27 36.81
C TYR A 779 -9.32 -12.56 35.72
N SER A 780 -9.62 -12.14 34.49
CA SER A 780 -8.76 -12.31 33.30
C SER A 780 -7.81 -11.14 33.09
N GLU A 781 -6.79 -11.31 32.23
CA GLU A 781 -5.93 -10.21 31.76
C GLU A 781 -6.75 -9.10 31.07
N GLU A 782 -7.85 -9.46 30.42
CA GLU A 782 -8.78 -8.49 29.82
C GLU A 782 -9.47 -7.64 30.89
N ASP A 783 -9.87 -8.24 32.00
CA ASP A 783 -10.47 -7.52 33.14
C ASP A 783 -9.48 -6.54 33.75
N MET A 784 -8.21 -6.93 33.89
CA MET A 784 -7.14 -6.04 34.34
C MET A 784 -6.92 -4.86 33.43
N ASN A 785 -6.92 -5.06 32.10
CA ASN A 785 -6.80 -3.99 31.14
C ASN A 785 -7.96 -3.00 31.24
N LYS A 786 -9.20 -3.50 31.35
CA LYS A 786 -10.38 -2.65 31.55
C LYS A 786 -10.33 -1.89 32.87
N ALA A 787 -9.83 -2.51 33.92
CA ALA A 787 -9.63 -1.84 35.21
C ALA A 787 -8.57 -0.73 35.14
N ALA A 788 -7.48 -0.94 34.37
CA ALA A 788 -6.46 0.09 34.15
C ALA A 788 -7.01 1.29 33.35
N GLU A 789 -7.93 1.04 32.41
CA GLU A 789 -8.64 2.10 31.66
C GLU A 789 -9.49 3.00 32.57
N VAL A 790 -10.13 2.44 33.61
CA VAL A 790 -10.92 3.21 34.59
C VAL A 790 -10.06 4.28 35.26
N PHE A 791 -8.81 3.94 35.58
CA PHE A 791 -7.88 4.88 36.20
C PHE A 791 -7.04 5.68 35.18
N SER A 792 -7.21 5.41 33.88
CA SER A 792 -6.42 6.03 32.80
C SER A 792 -4.90 5.82 32.97
N VAL A 793 -4.48 4.62 33.39
CA VAL A 793 -3.08 4.25 33.60
C VAL A 793 -2.67 3.03 32.75
N PRO A 794 -1.39 2.88 32.40
CA PRO A 794 -0.88 1.63 31.84
C PRO A 794 -1.09 0.45 32.77
N LEU A 795 -1.32 -0.75 32.22
CA LEU A 795 -1.56 -1.98 33.00
C LEU A 795 -0.49 -2.25 34.06
N VAL A 796 0.78 -1.99 33.77
CA VAL A 796 1.91 -2.16 34.69
C VAL A 796 1.78 -1.29 35.96
N GLN A 797 1.07 -0.16 35.88
CA GLN A 797 0.85 0.76 36.97
C GLN A 797 -0.45 0.44 37.75
N LEU A 798 -1.27 -0.48 37.27
CA LEU A 798 -2.55 -0.81 37.90
C LEU A 798 -2.42 -1.26 39.37
N PRO A 799 -1.45 -2.15 39.73
CA PRO A 799 -1.31 -2.57 41.14
C PRO A 799 -1.06 -1.41 42.10
N ILE A 800 -0.08 -0.57 41.78
CA ILE A 800 0.30 0.60 42.59
C ILE A 800 -0.85 1.61 42.64
N THR A 801 -1.59 1.75 41.54
CA THR A 801 -2.74 2.65 41.45
C THR A 801 -3.89 2.15 42.33
N LEU A 802 -4.22 0.85 42.28
CA LEU A 802 -5.23 0.26 43.16
C LEU A 802 -4.83 0.38 44.63
N GLU A 803 -3.60 0.02 44.96
CA GLU A 803 -3.08 0.15 46.34
C GLU A 803 -3.22 1.59 46.86
N ARG A 804 -2.85 2.58 46.07
CA ARG A 804 -3.01 3.99 46.40
C ARG A 804 -4.49 4.38 46.65
N PHE A 805 -5.37 4.07 45.65
CA PHE A 805 -6.78 4.45 45.81
C PHE A 805 -7.48 3.76 46.96
N ILE A 806 -7.14 2.48 47.22
CA ILE A 806 -7.65 1.72 48.37
C ILE A 806 -7.14 2.33 49.68
N GLY A 807 -5.85 2.65 49.78
CA GLY A 807 -5.25 3.32 50.93
C GLY A 807 -5.89 4.68 51.22
N GLU A 808 -5.95 5.53 50.20
CA GLU A 808 -6.60 6.87 50.34
C GLU A 808 -8.10 6.74 50.66
N TRP A 809 -8.80 5.73 50.12
CA TRP A 809 -10.21 5.47 50.43
C TRP A 809 -10.40 5.08 51.94
N GLY A 810 -9.46 4.28 52.49
CA GLY A 810 -9.42 3.96 53.93
C GLY A 810 -9.16 5.20 54.79
N ASP A 811 -8.07 5.92 54.46
CA ASP A 811 -7.67 7.14 55.15
C ASP A 811 -8.78 8.21 55.20
N TYR A 812 -9.49 8.43 54.08
CA TYR A 812 -10.63 9.32 54.04
C TYR A 812 -11.77 8.86 54.95
N GLY A 813 -11.99 7.54 55.06
CA GLY A 813 -12.97 6.98 55.96
C GLY A 813 -12.68 7.30 57.44
N ASP A 814 -11.43 7.13 57.85
CA ASP A 814 -10.99 7.43 59.20
C ASP A 814 -11.02 8.92 59.53
N LYS A 815 -10.63 9.78 58.56
CA LYS A 815 -10.74 11.22 58.70
C LYS A 815 -12.21 11.71 58.78
N ILE A 816 -13.11 11.14 58.01
CA ILE A 816 -14.54 11.46 58.07
C ILE A 816 -15.08 11.19 59.50
N LYS A 817 -14.74 10.03 60.07
CA LYS A 817 -15.10 9.71 61.47
C LYS A 817 -14.53 10.73 62.46
N ALA A 818 -13.24 11.09 62.30
CA ALA A 818 -12.58 12.08 63.16
C ALA A 818 -13.22 13.47 63.06
N PHE A 819 -13.82 13.83 61.94
CA PHE A 819 -14.58 15.08 61.76
C PHE A 819 -16.08 14.97 62.11
N GLY A 820 -16.50 13.85 62.75
CA GLY A 820 -17.88 13.64 63.22
C GLY A 820 -18.86 13.24 62.13
N GLY A 821 -18.38 12.78 61.00
CA GLY A 821 -19.20 12.16 59.95
C GLY A 821 -19.63 10.74 60.28
N GLU A 822 -20.68 10.25 59.62
CA GLU A 822 -21.11 8.86 59.80
C GLU A 822 -20.04 7.88 59.33
N ALA A 823 -19.87 6.79 60.05
CA ALA A 823 -18.99 5.69 59.69
C ALA A 823 -19.54 5.02 58.42
N LEU A 824 -18.88 5.27 57.28
CA LEU A 824 -19.19 4.57 56.03
C LEU A 824 -18.69 3.13 56.18
N GLU A 825 -19.63 2.16 56.13
CA GLU A 825 -19.29 0.73 56.23
C GLU A 825 -18.28 0.30 55.13
N SER A 826 -17.32 -0.54 55.52
CA SER A 826 -16.47 -1.25 54.59
C SER A 826 -17.33 -2.30 53.86
N ARG A 827 -17.59 -2.09 52.60
CA ARG A 827 -18.35 -3.06 51.79
C ARG A 827 -17.41 -4.05 51.17
N VAL A 828 -17.75 -5.33 51.22
CA VAL A 828 -17.20 -6.34 50.32
C VAL A 828 -17.83 -6.10 48.95
N PHE A 829 -17.01 -5.86 47.96
CA PHE A 829 -17.49 -5.64 46.63
C PHE A 829 -17.87 -6.97 45.97
N ASP A 830 -19.15 -7.14 45.69
CA ASP A 830 -19.64 -8.30 44.93
C ASP A 830 -19.65 -7.91 43.44
N ALA A 831 -18.58 -8.23 42.74
CA ALA A 831 -18.45 -7.92 41.33
C ALA A 831 -17.72 -9.04 40.53
N ASP A 832 -18.38 -9.50 39.52
CA ASP A 832 -17.92 -10.53 38.57
C ASP A 832 -16.74 -10.10 37.68
N ARG A 833 -16.40 -8.79 37.67
CA ARG A 833 -15.36 -8.18 36.83
C ARG A 833 -14.51 -7.18 37.59
N LEU A 834 -13.20 -7.25 37.37
CA LEU A 834 -12.24 -6.34 38.00
C LEU A 834 -12.49 -4.85 37.62
N SER A 835 -12.95 -4.59 36.41
CA SER A 835 -13.32 -3.24 35.98
C SER A 835 -14.43 -2.64 36.83
N LYS A 836 -15.46 -3.41 37.20
CA LYS A 836 -16.52 -2.95 38.11
C LYS A 836 -16.02 -2.69 39.52
N VAL A 837 -15.09 -3.50 40.00
CA VAL A 837 -14.42 -3.25 41.29
C VAL A 837 -13.64 -1.93 41.20
N ALA A 838 -12.88 -1.72 40.16
CA ALA A 838 -12.13 -0.47 39.92
C ALA A 838 -13.04 0.77 39.83
N GLU A 839 -14.15 0.69 39.10
CA GLU A 839 -15.17 1.74 39.01
C GLU A 839 -15.77 2.04 40.39
N THR A 840 -16.06 1.01 41.17
CA THR A 840 -16.64 1.17 42.50
C THR A 840 -15.64 1.84 43.43
N ILE A 841 -14.39 1.36 43.51
CA ILE A 841 -13.32 1.96 44.30
C ILE A 841 -13.14 3.44 43.92
N PHE A 842 -13.07 3.77 42.62
CA PHE A 842 -12.88 5.12 42.15
C PHE A 842 -14.08 6.04 42.47
N SER A 843 -15.29 5.53 42.35
CA SER A 843 -16.53 6.22 42.71
C SER A 843 -16.62 6.50 44.19
N GLU A 844 -16.39 5.50 45.04
CA GLU A 844 -16.42 5.61 46.48
C GLU A 844 -15.29 6.51 47.04
N TRP A 845 -14.08 6.42 46.41
CA TRP A 845 -12.98 7.35 46.72
C TRP A 845 -13.39 8.80 46.48
N LYS A 846 -14.00 9.09 45.30
CA LYS A 846 -14.51 10.46 45.01
C LYS A 846 -15.58 10.92 45.98
N LYS A 847 -16.51 10.05 46.36
CA LYS A 847 -17.58 10.39 47.33
C LYS A 847 -16.99 10.73 48.70
N ARG A 848 -16.04 9.91 49.18
CA ARG A 848 -15.38 10.15 50.46
C ARG A 848 -14.55 11.43 50.44
N GLN A 849 -13.80 11.65 49.36
CA GLN A 849 -13.01 12.88 49.19
C GLN A 849 -13.90 14.13 49.26
N LYS A 850 -15.05 14.09 48.58
CA LYS A 850 -16.01 15.21 48.61
C LYS A 850 -16.61 15.42 50.02
N LEU A 851 -17.08 14.35 50.65
CA LEU A 851 -17.67 14.41 51.98
C LEU A 851 -16.66 14.92 53.01
N LEU A 852 -15.41 14.42 52.98
CA LEU A 852 -14.35 14.91 53.84
C LEU A 852 -14.10 16.41 53.65
N LYS A 853 -14.03 16.87 52.39
CA LYS A 853 -13.85 18.28 52.07
C LYS A 853 -15.01 19.14 52.57
N ASP A 854 -16.23 18.66 52.46
CA ASP A 854 -17.43 19.35 53.01
C ASP A 854 -17.40 19.42 54.54
N LEU A 855 -17.00 18.35 55.21
CA LEU A 855 -16.85 18.32 56.68
C LEU A 855 -15.73 19.25 57.19
N ILE A 856 -14.56 19.22 56.54
CA ILE A 856 -13.47 20.16 56.82
C ILE A 856 -13.92 21.61 56.58
N SER A 857 -14.64 21.89 55.49
CA SER A 857 -15.15 23.21 55.21
C SER A 857 -16.12 23.72 56.27
N LYS A 858 -17.04 22.86 56.75
CA LYS A 858 -17.94 23.18 57.88
C LYS A 858 -17.14 23.49 59.12
N ARG A 859 -16.15 22.65 59.44
CA ARG A 859 -15.31 22.86 60.62
C ARG A 859 -14.52 24.16 60.50
N VAL A 860 -13.94 24.47 59.39
CA VAL A 860 -13.22 25.75 59.15
C VAL A 860 -14.17 26.94 59.24
N GLN A 861 -15.41 26.82 58.76
CA GLN A 861 -16.43 27.87 58.89
C GLN A 861 -16.84 28.12 60.36
N GLU A 862 -16.92 27.07 61.18
CA GLU A 862 -17.18 27.21 62.61
C GLU A 862 -16.01 27.88 63.30
N GLU A 863 -14.79 27.50 63.08
CA GLU A 863 -13.57 28.10 63.62
C GLU A 863 -13.41 29.53 63.15
N MET A 864 -13.89 29.88 61.95
CA MET A 864 -13.92 31.25 61.39
C MET A 864 -14.83 32.23 62.16
N LYS A 865 -15.80 31.73 62.95
CA LYS A 865 -16.64 32.55 63.79
C LYS A 865 -15.85 33.32 64.88
N GLN A 866 -14.64 32.87 65.18
CA GLN A 866 -13.72 33.54 66.12
C GLN A 866 -13.01 34.78 65.52
N LEU A 867 -13.17 35.02 64.21
CA LEU A 867 -12.56 36.14 63.46
C LEU A 867 -13.58 37.27 63.31
N PRO A 868 -13.15 38.55 63.36
CA PRO A 868 -14.02 39.69 63.14
C PRO A 868 -14.77 39.59 61.79
N ALA A 869 -16.08 39.90 61.80
CA ALA A 869 -16.91 39.74 60.60
C ALA A 869 -16.60 40.79 59.50
N ASP A 870 -16.10 41.97 59.98
CA ASP A 870 -15.77 43.14 59.17
C ASP A 870 -14.41 43.04 58.39
N GLN A 871 -13.69 41.90 58.53
CA GLN A 871 -12.40 41.70 57.92
C GLN A 871 -12.41 40.52 56.83
N PRO A 872 -13.06 40.75 55.66
CA PRO A 872 -13.27 39.67 54.67
C PRO A 872 -11.94 39.09 54.13
N LYS A 873 -10.89 39.92 54.00
CA LYS A 873 -9.57 39.51 53.52
C LYS A 873 -8.90 38.54 54.50
N MET A 874 -8.94 38.85 55.80
CA MET A 874 -8.40 38.00 56.88
C MET A 874 -9.15 36.64 56.89
N ARG A 875 -10.47 36.66 56.80
CA ARG A 875 -11.30 35.45 56.74
C ARG A 875 -11.03 34.57 55.55
N GLY A 876 -10.81 35.16 54.36
CA GLY A 876 -10.46 34.41 53.14
C GLY A 876 -9.08 33.74 53.22
N ILE A 877 -8.07 34.42 53.78
CA ILE A 877 -6.72 33.88 54.03
C ILE A 877 -6.81 32.76 55.06
N PHE A 878 -7.51 32.93 56.12
CA PHE A 878 -7.74 31.94 57.19
C PHE A 878 -8.39 30.68 56.61
N PHE A 879 -9.47 30.82 55.85
CA PHE A 879 -10.16 29.72 55.22
C PHE A 879 -9.20 28.89 54.35
N GLY A 880 -8.45 29.53 53.47
CA GLY A 880 -7.50 28.83 52.58
C GLY A 880 -6.36 28.13 53.31
N MET A 881 -5.78 28.74 54.34
CA MET A 881 -4.71 28.17 55.13
C MET A 881 -5.21 27.01 56.00
N ARG A 882 -6.36 27.17 56.69
CA ARG A 882 -6.91 26.16 57.59
C ARG A 882 -7.45 24.96 56.84
N MET A 883 -8.06 25.17 55.67
CA MET A 883 -8.40 24.06 54.75
C MET A 883 -7.18 23.20 54.45
N LYS A 884 -6.06 23.84 54.04
CA LYS A 884 -4.80 23.11 53.75
C LYS A 884 -4.25 22.41 54.97
N ASP A 885 -4.25 23.05 56.15
CA ASP A 885 -3.75 22.47 57.40
C ASP A 885 -4.53 21.18 57.76
N LEU A 886 -5.87 21.23 57.67
CA LEU A 886 -6.74 20.09 58.00
C LEU A 886 -6.76 19.01 56.92
N GLU A 887 -6.62 19.38 55.63
CA GLU A 887 -6.49 18.42 54.53
C GLU A 887 -5.16 17.66 54.59
N SER A 888 -4.05 18.34 54.98
CA SER A 888 -2.69 17.77 55.01
C SER A 888 -2.34 17.04 56.30
N ASP A 889 -3.29 16.77 57.22
CA ASP A 889 -3.02 16.18 58.53
C ASP A 889 -2.03 16.96 59.40
N SER A 890 -1.81 18.20 59.07
CA SER A 890 -0.96 19.04 59.90
C SER A 890 -1.59 19.25 61.27
N LYS A 891 -0.91 18.82 62.31
CA LYS A 891 -1.33 19.04 63.70
C LYS A 891 -1.13 20.51 64.13
N THR A 892 -1.23 21.45 63.16
CA THR A 892 -1.06 22.88 63.45
C THR A 892 -2.19 23.37 64.36
N PRO A 893 -1.91 23.82 65.56
CA PRO A 893 -2.96 24.35 66.42
C PRO A 893 -3.65 25.52 65.76
N LEU A 894 -4.96 25.68 66.04
CA LEU A 894 -5.79 26.80 65.56
C LEU A 894 -5.16 28.16 65.84
N GLU A 895 -4.59 28.34 67.04
CA GLU A 895 -3.88 29.54 67.47
C GLU A 895 -2.71 29.93 66.57
N LYS A 896 -1.89 28.94 66.14
CA LYS A 896 -0.76 29.17 65.22
C LYS A 896 -1.25 29.58 63.84
N THR A 897 -2.33 28.98 63.35
CA THR A 897 -2.93 29.38 62.07
C THR A 897 -3.47 30.81 62.15
N LEU A 898 -4.14 31.17 63.25
CA LEU A 898 -4.63 32.55 63.54
C LEU A 898 -3.50 33.56 63.61
N GLU A 899 -2.37 33.26 64.26
CA GLU A 899 -1.19 34.12 64.32
C GLU A 899 -0.58 34.37 62.95
N LYS A 900 -0.43 33.30 62.11
CA LYS A 900 0.07 33.42 60.77
C LYS A 900 -0.85 34.25 59.86
N VAL A 901 -2.16 34.07 60.01
CA VAL A 901 -3.16 34.87 59.25
C VAL A 901 -3.09 36.33 59.61
N LYS A 902 -2.99 36.66 60.95
CA LYS A 902 -2.81 38.04 61.42
C LYS A 902 -1.57 38.71 60.86
N LYS A 903 -0.45 37.96 60.75
CA LYS A 903 0.81 38.41 60.09
C LYS A 903 0.69 38.66 58.59
N ILE A 904 -0.11 37.88 57.90
CA ILE A 904 -0.26 37.98 56.45
C ILE A 904 -1.33 39.02 56.06
N ALA A 905 -2.35 39.19 56.91
CA ALA A 905 -3.45 40.11 56.62
C ALA A 905 -3.11 41.56 56.94
N GLY A 906 -2.00 41.82 57.63
CA GLY A 906 -1.49 43.13 58.05
C GLY A 906 -2.00 43.45 59.31
#